data_6712947ff83e0c7922722a1bcb1483c4
#
_entry.id   6712947ff83e0c7922722a1bcb1483c4
#
_cell.length_a   1.000
_cell.length_b   1.000
_cell.length_c   1.000
_cell.angle_alpha   90.00
_cell.angle_beta   90.00
_cell.angle_gamma   90.00
#
_symmetry.space_group_name_H-M   'P 1'
#
loop_
_entity.id
_entity.type
_entity.pdbx_description
1 polymer ?
#
loop_
_entity_poly.entity_id
_entity_poly.type
_entity_poly.pdbx_seq_one_letter_code
_entity_poly.pdbx_strand_id
1 'polypeptide(L)'
;MSKKDKIKNIDMDDLKALPDVLDGRHHVIPIVTGGDEVLEEVNVPEILPILTLRSSVLFPGAITPITVGREKSIRLVREVNERNGLLGAVLQRESEVEDPAPDDMYKVGTAARIIKILEMPNGNLTVILNGLEKIEVKEYVSTEPYFQASVTPLRDSSPDVKSLEFEALVDSIRDIALGIIAISPDMPKEAAFAIKNIDSKRGIINFICSNLELSDEDRQSLLESPGLLARARKLLEILVREQQLVELKNEIQSRVKQEIDKQQRDYYLQQQMRTIQDELGEGADSELEGLREKASKKNWPKEVAELFEKEITKLERLNPAVAEYSVQVTYLQLMLELPWNDVTQDNLDLKCAREQLDHDHFGLDEVKERLLEHLAVIKLKGDLKSPILCLYGPPGVGKTSLGKSVAAALGRKFGRISLGGLHDEAEIRGHRRTYIGAMPGRIIQTIKRCGSSNPVIILDEVDKVTVSNIGDPSSALLEVLDPEQNTTFHDNYLDTEYDLSKVLFIATANNIGNINPALRDRMEMINIPGYILEEKVRIGLDHLLPKQMTAHGIPEGQLVLTPEVVEQVIAGYTRESGVRSLDKHLAKIARYRAKQIAFEEAYTPELTQADVEKILGIPKFLREEYEVGDMVGVVTGLAWTEVGGDILYIESVLTPGKGKVSLTGNLGEVMKESATIAHEWVMAHHKELGIDPEMFEKNDINIHVPEGAIPKDGPSAGITMVTSIVSTYTGRKVRERIAMTGETTLRGRVMPVGGIKEKILAAKRAGIKELILSEDNRKDISEIKAEYIDGLTFHYVRTNEDVLRLALEEKK
;
A
#
# COMPACT_ATOMS: atom_id res chain seq x y z
N MET A 1 -66.02 19.12 11.49
CA MET A 1 -65.81 18.89 10.04
C MET A 1 -64.34 18.57 9.80
N SER A 2 -64.15 17.36 9.35
CA SER A 2 -62.90 16.62 9.20
C SER A 2 -61.97 17.25 8.15
N LYS A 3 -60.69 17.39 8.52
CA LYS A 3 -59.59 17.57 7.54
C LYS A 3 -59.11 16.20 7.09
N LYS A 4 -59.82 15.55 6.22
CA LYS A 4 -59.33 14.45 5.39
C LYS A 4 -59.34 14.93 3.93
N ASP A 5 -58.38 14.45 3.16
CA ASP A 5 -58.20 14.61 1.73
C ASP A 5 -57.41 15.85 1.28
N LYS A 6 -56.07 15.70 1.28
CA LYS A 6 -55.18 16.23 0.23
C LYS A 6 -53.99 15.29 0.07
N ILE A 7 -54.23 14.07 -0.47
CA ILE A 7 -53.21 13.38 -1.25
C ILE A 7 -53.19 14.13 -2.58
N LYS A 8 -52.17 14.97 -2.80
CA LYS A 8 -51.89 15.51 -4.11
C LYS A 8 -51.42 14.35 -5.00
N ASN A 9 -52.33 13.90 -5.85
CA ASN A 9 -51.95 13.14 -7.03
C ASN A 9 -50.88 13.94 -7.75
N ILE A 10 -49.74 13.32 -7.99
CA ILE A 10 -48.71 13.83 -8.91
C ILE A 10 -49.40 13.94 -10.24
N ASP A 11 -49.50 15.13 -10.82
CA ASP A 11 -50.20 15.41 -12.04
C ASP A 11 -49.50 14.70 -13.19
N MET A 12 -50.29 14.05 -14.07
CA MET A 12 -49.77 13.27 -15.20
C MET A 12 -48.98 14.13 -16.20
N ASP A 13 -49.01 15.46 -16.06
CA ASP A 13 -48.25 16.39 -16.91
C ASP A 13 -46.81 16.64 -16.43
N ASP A 14 -46.51 16.41 -15.13
CA ASP A 14 -45.14 16.46 -14.60
C ASP A 14 -44.25 15.25 -15.05
N LEU A 15 -44.91 14.17 -15.51
CA LEU A 15 -44.25 12.99 -16.06
C LEU A 15 -44.01 13.04 -17.57
N LYS A 16 -44.51 14.07 -18.25
CA LYS A 16 -44.29 14.26 -19.69
C LYS A 16 -42.98 14.93 -20.09
N ALA A 17 -42.23 15.40 -19.12
CA ALA A 17 -40.86 15.92 -19.31
C ALA A 17 -39.78 14.83 -19.36
N LEU A 18 -40.14 13.56 -19.51
CA LEU A 18 -39.24 12.38 -19.48
C LEU A 18 -38.73 11.86 -20.87
N PRO A 19 -38.83 12.52 -22.02
CA PRO A 19 -38.21 11.98 -23.25
C PRO A 19 -36.68 12.04 -23.26
N ASP A 20 -36.02 12.92 -22.47
CA ASP A 20 -34.56 13.11 -22.55
C ASP A 20 -33.75 12.23 -21.56
N VAL A 21 -34.44 11.39 -20.78
CA VAL A 21 -33.79 10.50 -19.74
C VAL A 21 -33.31 9.16 -20.31
N LEU A 22 -33.63 8.87 -21.60
CA LEU A 22 -33.40 7.53 -22.20
C LEU A 22 -32.06 7.34 -22.88
N ASP A 23 -31.17 8.33 -22.85
CA ASP A 23 -29.86 8.25 -23.55
C ASP A 23 -28.68 7.87 -22.63
N GLY A 24 -28.94 7.06 -21.63
CA GLY A 24 -27.91 6.27 -20.90
C GLY A 24 -26.85 7.06 -20.10
N ARG A 25 -26.99 8.41 -19.96
CA ARG A 25 -25.99 9.28 -19.31
C ARG A 25 -26.51 10.17 -18.18
N HIS A 26 -27.79 10.08 -17.80
CA HIS A 26 -28.34 10.86 -16.72
C HIS A 26 -28.78 9.97 -15.56
N HIS A 27 -28.23 10.22 -14.38
CA HIS A 27 -28.65 9.58 -13.13
C HIS A 27 -30.08 10.04 -12.81
N VAL A 28 -31.04 9.10 -12.85
CA VAL A 28 -32.40 9.35 -12.37
C VAL A 28 -32.35 9.44 -10.86
N ILE A 29 -32.70 10.62 -10.32
CA ILE A 29 -32.71 10.82 -8.86
C ILE A 29 -33.91 10.06 -8.29
N PRO A 30 -33.74 9.01 -7.46
CA PRO A 30 -34.84 8.34 -6.79
C PRO A 30 -35.58 9.32 -5.87
N ILE A 31 -36.90 9.34 -5.95
CA ILE A 31 -37.75 10.18 -5.08
C ILE A 31 -38.07 9.40 -3.81
N VAL A 32 -37.80 9.96 -2.64
CA VAL A 32 -38.23 9.40 -1.36
C VAL A 32 -39.57 10.01 -0.98
N THR A 33 -40.59 9.17 -0.87
CA THR A 33 -41.95 9.58 -0.43
C THR A 33 -42.16 9.12 1.01
N GLY A 34 -42.46 10.05 1.94
CA GLY A 34 -42.94 9.75 3.28
C GLY A 34 -42.42 10.69 4.35
N GLY A 35 -43.30 11.29 5.13
CA GLY A 35 -42.99 11.88 6.43
C GLY A 35 -42.70 10.81 7.49
N ASP A 36 -42.25 11.24 8.71
CA ASP A 36 -41.97 10.34 9.85
C ASP A 36 -43.21 9.65 10.42
N GLU A 37 -44.40 9.86 9.83
CA GLU A 37 -45.61 9.14 10.16
C GLU A 37 -45.60 7.73 9.55
N VAL A 38 -45.85 6.76 10.40
CA VAL A 38 -46.00 5.34 10.25
C VAL A 38 -46.15 4.91 8.77
N LEU A 39 -45.14 4.24 8.22
CA LEU A 39 -45.31 3.47 6.99
C LEU A 39 -46.56 2.61 7.18
N GLU A 40 -47.54 2.69 6.26
CA GLU A 40 -48.67 1.79 6.27
C GLU A 40 -48.20 0.38 6.52
N GLU A 41 -48.77 -0.30 7.51
CA GLU A 41 -48.39 -1.71 7.79
C GLU A 41 -48.67 -2.53 6.53
N VAL A 42 -47.62 -2.75 5.73
CA VAL A 42 -47.70 -3.60 4.56
C VAL A 42 -47.68 -5.04 5.02
N ASN A 43 -48.75 -5.78 4.79
CA ASN A 43 -48.76 -7.20 5.06
C ASN A 43 -47.91 -7.91 4.00
N VAL A 44 -46.61 -8.17 4.33
CA VAL A 44 -45.71 -8.89 3.43
C VAL A 44 -46.07 -10.38 3.47
N PRO A 45 -46.40 -11.01 2.34
CA PRO A 45 -46.63 -12.44 2.30
C PRO A 45 -45.44 -13.26 2.74
N GLU A 46 -45.66 -14.42 3.33
CA GLU A 46 -44.59 -15.33 3.79
C GLU A 46 -43.70 -15.83 2.62
N ILE A 47 -44.28 -15.96 1.43
CA ILE A 47 -43.54 -16.32 0.21
C ILE A 47 -43.64 -15.18 -0.77
N LEU A 48 -42.49 -14.66 -1.21
CA LEU A 48 -42.38 -13.63 -2.22
C LEU A 48 -41.62 -14.09 -3.47
N PRO A 49 -42.04 -13.67 -4.66
CA PRO A 49 -41.20 -13.74 -5.85
C PRO A 49 -40.01 -12.81 -5.70
N ILE A 50 -38.78 -13.28 -5.97
CA ILE A 50 -37.54 -12.56 -5.75
C ILE A 50 -36.95 -12.06 -7.07
N LEU A 51 -36.88 -10.75 -7.23
CA LEU A 51 -36.21 -10.08 -8.32
C LEU A 51 -34.72 -9.92 -7.97
N THR A 52 -33.86 -10.54 -8.76
CA THR A 52 -32.40 -10.41 -8.59
C THR A 52 -31.90 -9.11 -9.18
N LEU A 53 -31.23 -8.31 -8.35
CA LEU A 53 -30.60 -7.06 -8.74
C LEU A 53 -29.12 -7.29 -9.01
N ARG A 54 -28.59 -6.69 -10.07
CA ARG A 54 -27.19 -6.89 -10.50
C ARG A 54 -26.22 -5.92 -9.84
N SER A 55 -26.58 -4.64 -9.77
CA SER A 55 -25.69 -3.55 -9.36
C SER A 55 -26.43 -2.39 -8.69
N SER A 56 -27.53 -2.69 -8.00
CA SER A 56 -28.28 -1.67 -7.26
C SER A 56 -28.95 -2.27 -6.04
N VAL A 57 -29.03 -1.49 -4.96
CA VAL A 57 -29.70 -1.85 -3.72
C VAL A 57 -30.93 -0.96 -3.57
N LEU A 58 -32.10 -1.57 -3.37
CA LEU A 58 -33.34 -0.86 -3.14
C LEU A 58 -33.53 -0.62 -1.63
N PHE A 59 -33.64 0.62 -1.21
CA PHE A 59 -33.93 0.98 0.17
C PHE A 59 -35.43 1.16 0.42
N PRO A 60 -35.93 0.89 1.65
CA PRO A 60 -37.30 1.19 2.02
C PRO A 60 -37.63 2.68 1.86
N GLY A 61 -38.79 2.99 1.23
CA GLY A 61 -39.21 4.35 0.92
C GLY A 61 -38.59 4.97 -0.32
N ALA A 62 -37.68 4.30 -0.99
CA ALA A 62 -37.06 4.77 -2.22
C ALA A 62 -37.85 4.28 -3.45
N ILE A 63 -38.02 5.17 -4.43
CA ILE A 63 -38.55 4.85 -5.76
C ILE A 63 -37.38 4.81 -6.74
N THR A 64 -37.10 3.65 -7.28
CA THR A 64 -35.90 3.45 -8.11
C THR A 64 -36.27 2.75 -9.43
N PRO A 65 -35.86 3.27 -10.59
CA PRO A 65 -35.95 2.58 -11.85
C PRO A 65 -34.88 1.50 -11.94
N ILE A 66 -35.27 0.28 -12.31
CA ILE A 66 -34.38 -0.87 -12.42
C ILE A 66 -34.55 -1.47 -13.81
N THR A 67 -33.47 -1.65 -14.54
CA THR A 67 -33.47 -2.31 -15.84
C THR A 67 -33.43 -3.82 -15.67
N VAL A 68 -34.37 -4.51 -16.28
CA VAL A 68 -34.56 -5.96 -16.22
C VAL A 68 -34.40 -6.54 -17.61
N GLY A 69 -33.40 -7.40 -17.81
CA GLY A 69 -33.10 -8.01 -19.10
C GLY A 69 -33.14 -9.55 -19.09
N ARG A 70 -33.10 -10.21 -17.93
CA ARG A 70 -33.14 -11.68 -17.82
C ARG A 70 -34.56 -12.21 -18.04
N GLU A 71 -34.73 -13.28 -18.82
CA GLU A 71 -36.04 -13.87 -19.10
C GLU A 71 -36.83 -14.21 -17.84
N LYS A 72 -36.20 -14.85 -16.85
CA LYS A 72 -36.82 -15.20 -15.55
C LYS A 72 -37.33 -13.94 -14.82
N SER A 73 -36.53 -12.87 -14.83
CA SER A 73 -36.89 -11.61 -14.18
C SER A 73 -37.98 -10.85 -14.94
N ILE A 74 -37.94 -10.85 -16.26
CA ILE A 74 -39.00 -10.27 -17.11
C ILE A 74 -40.34 -10.96 -16.85
N ARG A 75 -40.35 -12.29 -16.81
CA ARG A 75 -41.54 -13.09 -16.52
C ARG A 75 -42.09 -12.78 -15.12
N LEU A 76 -41.21 -12.76 -14.11
CA LEU A 76 -41.58 -12.41 -12.74
C LEU A 76 -42.28 -11.01 -12.70
N VAL A 77 -41.67 -10.02 -13.30
CA VAL A 77 -42.17 -8.62 -13.29
C VAL A 77 -43.57 -8.54 -13.92
N ARG A 78 -43.81 -9.20 -15.06
CA ARG A 78 -45.09 -9.21 -15.74
C ARG A 78 -46.18 -9.88 -14.89
N GLU A 79 -45.89 -11.08 -14.32
CA GLU A 79 -46.86 -11.79 -13.48
C GLU A 79 -47.17 -11.05 -12.17
N VAL A 80 -46.18 -10.42 -11.52
CA VAL A 80 -46.41 -9.65 -10.30
C VAL A 80 -47.21 -8.39 -10.60
N ASN A 81 -46.96 -7.74 -11.71
CA ASN A 81 -47.70 -6.53 -12.12
C ASN A 81 -49.19 -6.86 -12.46
N GLU A 82 -49.45 -7.96 -13.16
CA GLU A 82 -50.84 -8.38 -13.45
C GLU A 82 -51.65 -8.66 -12.19
N ARG A 83 -50.97 -9.20 -11.13
CA ARG A 83 -51.62 -9.52 -9.83
C ARG A 83 -51.63 -8.34 -8.86
N ASN A 84 -51.05 -7.19 -9.25
CA ASN A 84 -50.83 -6.03 -8.37
C ASN A 84 -50.17 -6.44 -7.02
N GLY A 85 -49.24 -7.43 -7.11
CA GLY A 85 -48.59 -8.07 -5.98
C GLY A 85 -47.34 -7.35 -5.49
N LEU A 86 -46.67 -7.95 -4.49
CA LEU A 86 -45.37 -7.56 -4.00
C LEU A 86 -44.29 -8.50 -4.54
N LEU A 87 -43.08 -7.97 -4.70
CA LEU A 87 -41.87 -8.71 -4.97
C LEU A 87 -40.76 -8.39 -3.95
N GLY A 88 -39.80 -9.29 -3.78
CA GLY A 88 -38.59 -9.04 -3.02
C GLY A 88 -37.45 -8.65 -3.98
N ALA A 89 -36.84 -7.51 -3.77
CA ALA A 89 -35.66 -7.07 -4.53
C ALA A 89 -34.39 -7.41 -3.74
N VAL A 90 -33.53 -8.28 -4.27
CA VAL A 90 -32.34 -8.79 -3.59
C VAL A 90 -31.13 -8.67 -4.50
N LEU A 91 -30.01 -8.14 -3.96
CA LEU A 91 -28.75 -7.95 -4.69
C LEU A 91 -28.02 -9.30 -4.83
N GLN A 92 -27.41 -9.56 -5.99
CA GLN A 92 -26.43 -10.64 -6.15
C GLN A 92 -25.06 -10.23 -5.63
N ARG A 93 -24.23 -11.20 -5.17
CA ARG A 93 -22.91 -10.92 -4.60
C ARG A 93 -21.88 -10.48 -5.64
N GLU A 94 -21.88 -11.14 -6.78
CA GLU A 94 -20.97 -10.86 -7.88
C GLU A 94 -21.75 -10.35 -9.09
N SER A 95 -21.51 -9.12 -9.51
CA SER A 95 -22.25 -8.48 -10.61
C SER A 95 -21.99 -9.13 -11.98
N GLU A 96 -20.91 -9.91 -12.14
CA GLU A 96 -20.53 -10.54 -13.41
C GLU A 96 -21.30 -11.84 -13.68
N VAL A 97 -21.91 -12.46 -12.68
CA VAL A 97 -22.66 -13.70 -12.84
C VAL A 97 -23.97 -13.44 -13.59
N GLU A 98 -24.12 -14.04 -14.76
CA GLU A 98 -25.32 -13.83 -15.60
C GLU A 98 -26.57 -14.56 -15.07
N ASP A 99 -26.44 -15.78 -14.58
CA ASP A 99 -27.54 -16.60 -13.98
C ASP A 99 -27.15 -17.02 -12.55
N PRO A 100 -27.39 -16.16 -11.55
CA PRO A 100 -26.97 -16.42 -10.17
C PRO A 100 -27.77 -17.55 -9.55
N ALA A 101 -27.09 -18.41 -8.80
CA ALA A 101 -27.70 -19.41 -7.94
C ALA A 101 -28.21 -18.78 -6.62
N PRO A 102 -29.06 -19.47 -5.84
CA PRO A 102 -29.53 -18.99 -4.54
C PRO A 102 -28.43 -18.58 -3.57
N ASP A 103 -27.26 -19.24 -3.59
CA ASP A 103 -26.11 -18.94 -2.73
C ASP A 103 -25.34 -17.69 -3.17
N ASP A 104 -25.51 -17.26 -4.42
CA ASP A 104 -24.90 -16.04 -4.97
C ASP A 104 -25.67 -14.79 -4.58
N MET A 105 -26.76 -14.92 -3.83
CA MET A 105 -27.59 -13.80 -3.42
C MET A 105 -27.30 -13.38 -1.98
N TYR A 106 -27.49 -12.08 -1.71
CA TYR A 106 -27.51 -11.61 -0.34
C TYR A 106 -28.79 -12.08 0.38
N LYS A 107 -28.72 -12.19 1.72
CA LYS A 107 -29.86 -12.64 2.52
C LYS A 107 -30.85 -11.53 2.85
N VAL A 108 -30.44 -10.28 2.80
CA VAL A 108 -31.27 -9.12 3.12
C VAL A 108 -31.58 -8.36 1.84
N GLY A 109 -32.86 -8.09 1.64
CA GLY A 109 -33.37 -7.31 0.52
C GLY A 109 -34.53 -6.40 0.96
N THR A 110 -35.31 -5.93 -0.01
CA THR A 110 -36.44 -5.01 0.21
C THR A 110 -37.67 -5.54 -0.50
N ALA A 111 -38.79 -5.67 0.22
CA ALA A 111 -40.11 -5.90 -0.38
C ALA A 111 -40.55 -4.64 -1.14
N ALA A 112 -40.95 -4.80 -2.36
CA ALA A 112 -41.25 -3.69 -3.27
C ALA A 112 -42.55 -3.88 -4.03
N ARG A 113 -43.14 -2.78 -4.46
CA ARG A 113 -44.29 -2.75 -5.36
C ARG A 113 -43.89 -2.12 -6.68
N ILE A 114 -44.39 -2.67 -7.77
CA ILE A 114 -44.21 -2.12 -9.12
C ILE A 114 -45.14 -0.92 -9.27
N ILE A 115 -44.56 0.25 -9.58
CA ILE A 115 -45.33 1.46 -9.91
C ILE A 115 -45.62 1.51 -11.40
N LYS A 116 -44.61 1.25 -12.24
CA LYS A 116 -44.74 1.35 -13.70
C LYS A 116 -43.70 0.47 -14.39
N ILE A 117 -44.07 -0.03 -15.55
CA ILE A 117 -43.18 -0.79 -16.44
C ILE A 117 -43.06 0.01 -17.76
N LEU A 118 -41.84 0.18 -18.24
CA LEU A 118 -41.52 0.82 -19.52
C LEU A 118 -40.78 -0.21 -20.37
N GLU A 119 -41.29 -0.49 -21.58
CA GLU A 119 -40.61 -1.38 -22.53
C GLU A 119 -39.57 -0.60 -23.31
N MET A 120 -38.37 -1.11 -23.36
CA MET A 120 -37.26 -0.49 -24.09
C MET A 120 -37.12 -1.08 -25.48
N PRO A 121 -36.63 -0.33 -26.50
CA PRO A 121 -36.52 -0.81 -27.88
C PRO A 121 -35.63 -2.06 -28.04
N ASN A 122 -34.77 -2.35 -27.09
CA ASN A 122 -33.88 -3.51 -27.08
C ASN A 122 -34.49 -4.76 -26.46
N GLY A 123 -35.77 -4.73 -26.09
CA GLY A 123 -36.50 -5.85 -25.47
C GLY A 123 -36.36 -5.96 -23.94
N ASN A 124 -35.55 -5.11 -23.32
CA ASN A 124 -35.43 -5.03 -21.85
C ASN A 124 -36.61 -4.24 -21.27
N LEU A 125 -36.93 -4.49 -19.99
CA LEU A 125 -37.93 -3.72 -19.26
C LEU A 125 -37.22 -2.79 -18.27
N THR A 126 -37.65 -1.51 -18.22
CA THR A 126 -37.34 -0.63 -17.09
C THR A 126 -38.52 -0.62 -16.14
N VAL A 127 -38.34 -1.10 -14.94
CA VAL A 127 -39.36 -1.25 -13.92
C VAL A 127 -39.13 -0.23 -12.81
N ILE A 128 -40.11 0.62 -12.56
CA ILE A 128 -40.05 1.58 -11.45
C ILE A 128 -40.61 0.88 -10.22
N LEU A 129 -39.71 0.61 -9.26
CA LEU A 129 -40.01 -0.06 -7.98
C LEU A 129 -40.12 0.97 -6.85
N ASN A 130 -41.13 0.78 -5.99
CA ASN A 130 -41.22 1.43 -4.69
C ASN A 130 -40.85 0.44 -3.59
N GLY A 131 -39.75 0.68 -2.90
CA GLY A 131 -39.31 -0.10 -1.75
C GLY A 131 -40.24 0.16 -0.55
N LEU A 132 -40.74 -0.89 0.07
CA LEU A 132 -41.70 -0.79 1.17
C LEU A 132 -41.07 -1.16 2.52
N GLU A 133 -40.63 -2.38 2.68
CA GLU A 133 -40.12 -2.88 3.95
C GLU A 133 -38.88 -3.77 3.73
N LYS A 134 -37.93 -3.75 4.65
CA LYS A 134 -36.75 -4.63 4.62
C LYS A 134 -37.17 -6.05 4.93
N ILE A 135 -36.62 -7.01 4.17
CA ILE A 135 -36.92 -8.45 4.32
C ILE A 135 -35.62 -9.26 4.45
N GLU A 136 -35.71 -10.34 5.21
CA GLU A 136 -34.70 -11.38 5.26
C GLU A 136 -35.19 -12.63 4.52
N VAL A 137 -34.42 -13.09 3.56
CA VAL A 137 -34.66 -14.34 2.85
C VAL A 137 -34.19 -15.50 3.71
N LYS A 138 -35.12 -16.39 4.08
CA LYS A 138 -34.82 -17.56 4.91
C LYS A 138 -34.43 -18.76 4.05
N GLU A 139 -35.23 -19.08 3.04
CA GLU A 139 -35.02 -20.21 2.17
C GLU A 139 -35.66 -19.96 0.80
N TYR A 140 -35.00 -20.37 -0.27
CA TYR A 140 -35.57 -20.37 -1.61
C TYR A 140 -36.43 -21.59 -1.82
N VAL A 141 -37.73 -21.38 -2.04
CA VAL A 141 -38.75 -22.44 -2.19
C VAL A 141 -38.77 -22.98 -3.63
N SER A 142 -38.55 -22.11 -4.62
CA SER A 142 -38.52 -22.49 -6.04
C SER A 142 -37.53 -21.59 -6.80
N THR A 143 -36.89 -22.17 -7.79
CA THR A 143 -36.01 -21.49 -8.74
C THR A 143 -36.60 -21.37 -10.14
N GLU A 144 -37.65 -22.08 -10.42
CA GLU A 144 -38.39 -22.07 -11.71
C GLU A 144 -39.88 -21.78 -11.49
N PRO A 145 -40.54 -20.96 -12.30
CA PRO A 145 -40.05 -20.25 -13.48
C PRO A 145 -39.25 -18.99 -13.14
N TYR A 146 -39.21 -18.57 -11.88
CA TYR A 146 -38.40 -17.50 -11.29
C TYR A 146 -38.21 -17.80 -9.79
N PHE A 147 -37.31 -17.11 -9.16
CA PHE A 147 -37.04 -17.31 -7.74
C PHE A 147 -38.24 -16.96 -6.86
N GLN A 148 -38.62 -17.90 -5.97
CA GLN A 148 -39.56 -17.67 -4.89
C GLN A 148 -38.89 -18.05 -3.57
N ALA A 149 -39.02 -17.19 -2.58
CA ALA A 149 -38.38 -17.43 -1.28
C ALA A 149 -39.34 -17.15 -0.13
N SER A 150 -39.17 -17.93 0.95
CA SER A 150 -39.76 -17.63 2.25
C SER A 150 -38.99 -16.44 2.86
N VAL A 151 -39.73 -15.39 3.23
CA VAL A 151 -39.17 -14.14 3.72
C VAL A 151 -39.77 -13.76 5.06
N THR A 152 -38.97 -13.04 5.85
CA THR A 152 -39.42 -12.46 7.12
C THR A 152 -39.18 -10.95 7.10
N PRO A 153 -40.21 -10.14 7.36
CA PRO A 153 -39.99 -8.69 7.44
C PRO A 153 -39.06 -8.33 8.60
N LEU A 154 -38.08 -7.49 8.33
CA LEU A 154 -37.14 -6.96 9.31
C LEU A 154 -37.51 -5.52 9.63
N ARG A 155 -38.15 -5.31 10.76
CA ARG A 155 -38.50 -3.94 11.21
C ARG A 155 -37.26 -3.27 11.80
N ASP A 156 -36.88 -2.13 11.22
CA ASP A 156 -35.83 -1.29 11.81
C ASP A 156 -36.28 -0.81 13.18
N SER A 157 -35.47 -1.03 14.21
CA SER A 157 -35.69 -0.41 15.52
C SER A 157 -35.64 1.13 15.35
N SER A 158 -36.76 1.79 15.62
CA SER A 158 -36.82 3.24 15.58
C SER A 158 -36.01 3.79 16.76
N PRO A 159 -34.98 4.62 16.56
CA PRO A 159 -34.37 5.34 17.65
C PRO A 159 -35.40 6.28 18.24
N ASP A 160 -35.22 6.65 19.53
CA ASP A 160 -35.99 7.73 20.10
C ASP A 160 -35.72 8.97 19.26
N VAL A 161 -36.72 9.40 18.47
CA VAL A 161 -36.58 10.47 17.44
C VAL A 161 -36.18 11.81 18.07
N LYS A 162 -36.29 11.90 19.40
CA LYS A 162 -35.92 13.06 20.23
C LYS A 162 -34.52 12.97 20.82
N SER A 163 -33.72 11.94 20.46
CA SER A 163 -32.34 11.84 20.92
C SER A 163 -31.49 12.91 20.23
N LEU A 164 -30.89 13.81 21.01
CA LEU A 164 -29.96 14.83 20.56
C LEU A 164 -28.79 14.22 19.75
N GLU A 165 -28.38 13.01 20.10
CA GLU A 165 -27.33 12.28 19.37
C GLU A 165 -27.75 11.92 17.94
N PHE A 166 -28.96 11.41 17.77
CA PHE A 166 -29.47 11.06 16.44
C PHE A 166 -29.68 12.29 15.56
N GLU A 167 -30.11 13.41 16.15
CA GLU A 167 -30.29 14.68 15.46
C GLU A 167 -28.94 15.22 14.92
N ALA A 168 -27.95 15.31 15.81
CA ALA A 168 -26.61 15.76 15.44
C ALA A 168 -25.96 14.85 14.35
N LEU A 169 -26.23 13.53 14.41
CA LEU A 169 -25.74 12.56 13.44
C LEU A 169 -26.35 12.80 12.05
N VAL A 170 -27.66 13.01 11.97
CA VAL A 170 -28.38 13.30 10.71
C VAL A 170 -27.93 14.63 10.11
N ASP A 171 -27.73 15.64 10.93
CA ASP A 171 -27.23 16.94 10.46
C ASP A 171 -25.81 16.83 9.92
N SER A 172 -24.93 16.09 10.59
CA SER A 172 -23.58 15.81 10.10
C SER A 172 -23.59 15.05 8.77
N ILE A 173 -24.45 14.06 8.63
CA ILE A 173 -24.64 13.30 7.39
C ILE A 173 -25.09 14.23 6.26
N ARG A 174 -26.06 15.13 6.56
CA ARG A 174 -26.57 16.12 5.60
C ARG A 174 -25.47 17.05 5.11
N ASP A 175 -24.69 17.60 6.04
CA ASP A 175 -23.62 18.55 5.72
C ASP A 175 -22.52 17.94 4.88
N ILE A 176 -22.06 16.72 5.23
CA ILE A 176 -21.04 16.02 4.47
C ILE A 176 -21.56 15.62 3.08
N ALA A 177 -22.80 15.13 2.98
CA ALA A 177 -23.40 14.78 1.68
C ALA A 177 -23.53 16.01 0.77
N LEU A 178 -23.94 17.16 1.30
CA LEU A 178 -23.97 18.42 0.56
C LEU A 178 -22.57 18.88 0.16
N GLY A 179 -21.58 18.66 1.02
CA GLY A 179 -20.16 18.91 0.71
C GLY A 179 -19.66 18.07 -0.46
N ILE A 180 -19.94 16.77 -0.46
CA ILE A 180 -19.57 15.84 -1.55
C ILE A 180 -20.24 16.28 -2.88
N ILE A 181 -21.55 16.59 -2.85
CA ILE A 181 -22.28 17.03 -4.06
C ILE A 181 -21.75 18.37 -4.60
N ALA A 182 -21.32 19.28 -3.73
CA ALA A 182 -20.75 20.56 -4.15
C ALA A 182 -19.39 20.42 -4.85
N ILE A 183 -18.64 19.41 -4.52
CA ILE A 183 -17.27 19.18 -5.00
C ILE A 183 -17.24 18.18 -6.17
N SER A 184 -18.20 17.24 -6.24
CA SER A 184 -18.25 16.22 -7.29
C SER A 184 -18.82 16.80 -8.60
N PRO A 185 -18.06 16.72 -9.73
CA PRO A 185 -18.55 17.19 -11.02
C PRO A 185 -19.63 16.26 -11.62
N ASP A 186 -19.68 15.01 -11.17
CA ASP A 186 -20.54 13.96 -11.73
C ASP A 186 -21.94 13.91 -11.06
N MET A 187 -22.14 14.66 -9.96
CA MET A 187 -23.40 14.67 -9.22
C MET A 187 -24.33 15.80 -9.67
N PRO A 188 -25.63 15.47 -9.93
CA PRO A 188 -26.61 16.48 -10.29
C PRO A 188 -26.86 17.46 -9.11
N LYS A 189 -26.91 18.76 -9.41
CA LYS A 189 -27.17 19.81 -8.41
C LYS A 189 -28.57 19.70 -7.77
N GLU A 190 -29.48 19.04 -8.46
CA GLU A 190 -30.83 18.72 -8.03
C GLU A 190 -30.85 17.81 -6.80
N ALA A 191 -29.85 16.95 -6.62
CA ALA A 191 -29.69 16.11 -5.44
C ALA A 191 -29.50 16.95 -4.17
N ALA A 192 -28.73 18.02 -4.24
CA ALA A 192 -28.56 18.95 -3.13
C ALA A 192 -29.85 19.66 -2.73
N PHE A 193 -30.70 20.01 -3.72
CA PHE A 193 -32.01 20.58 -3.49
C PHE A 193 -32.95 19.59 -2.81
N ALA A 194 -32.92 18.32 -3.24
CA ALA A 194 -33.73 17.26 -2.64
C ALA A 194 -33.36 17.04 -1.17
N ILE A 195 -32.06 16.93 -0.84
CA ILE A 195 -31.56 16.74 0.53
C ILE A 195 -32.00 17.89 1.46
N LYS A 196 -32.04 19.13 0.94
CA LYS A 196 -32.48 20.31 1.74
C LYS A 196 -33.97 20.33 2.01
N ASN A 197 -34.80 19.73 1.17
CA ASN A 197 -36.24 19.76 1.25
C ASN A 197 -36.90 18.49 1.84
N ILE A 198 -36.11 17.48 2.19
CA ILE A 198 -36.61 16.28 2.87
C ILE A 198 -36.70 16.56 4.37
N ASP A 199 -37.90 16.59 4.95
CA ASP A 199 -38.12 16.82 6.37
C ASP A 199 -37.92 15.56 7.21
N SER A 200 -38.14 14.38 6.65
CA SER A 200 -38.01 13.10 7.34
C SER A 200 -36.54 12.70 7.54
N LYS A 201 -36.12 12.51 8.79
CA LYS A 201 -34.76 12.04 9.14
C LYS A 201 -34.45 10.67 8.52
N ARG A 202 -35.41 9.75 8.54
CA ARG A 202 -35.33 8.46 7.85
C ARG A 202 -35.23 8.64 6.32
N GLY A 203 -36.06 9.55 5.80
CA GLY A 203 -36.06 9.88 4.37
C GLY A 203 -34.70 10.38 3.87
N ILE A 204 -34.04 11.27 4.63
CA ILE A 204 -32.71 11.80 4.31
C ILE A 204 -31.68 10.66 4.27
N ILE A 205 -31.62 9.81 5.30
CA ILE A 205 -30.65 8.69 5.34
C ILE A 205 -30.84 7.76 4.14
N ASN A 206 -32.09 7.32 3.89
CA ASN A 206 -32.35 6.39 2.80
C ASN A 206 -32.14 7.04 1.42
N PHE A 207 -32.45 8.35 1.28
CA PHE A 207 -32.18 9.11 0.05
C PHE A 207 -30.68 9.17 -0.24
N ILE A 208 -29.88 9.48 0.76
CA ILE A 208 -28.41 9.55 0.61
C ILE A 208 -27.84 8.16 0.28
N CYS A 209 -28.27 7.10 0.97
CA CYS A 209 -27.88 5.72 0.68
C CYS A 209 -28.20 5.28 -0.77
N SER A 210 -29.31 5.81 -1.34
CA SER A 210 -29.74 5.43 -2.69
C SER A 210 -29.06 6.23 -3.80
N ASN A 211 -28.65 7.49 -3.52
CA ASN A 211 -28.25 8.44 -4.57
C ASN A 211 -26.76 8.77 -4.61
N LEU A 212 -26.01 8.54 -3.54
CA LEU A 212 -24.57 8.72 -3.55
C LEU A 212 -23.87 7.57 -4.28
N GLU A 213 -22.76 7.85 -4.93
CA GLU A 213 -21.90 6.85 -5.58
C GLU A 213 -21.14 6.06 -4.52
N LEU A 214 -21.82 5.05 -3.97
CA LEU A 214 -21.25 4.08 -3.04
C LEU A 214 -21.04 2.74 -3.76
N SER A 215 -20.10 1.96 -3.29
CA SER A 215 -19.94 0.57 -3.76
C SER A 215 -21.18 -0.26 -3.44
N ASP A 216 -21.47 -1.27 -4.26
CA ASP A 216 -22.61 -2.16 -4.02
C ASP A 216 -22.50 -2.88 -2.69
N GLU A 217 -21.28 -3.21 -2.23
CA GLU A 217 -21.01 -3.78 -0.92
C GLU A 217 -21.34 -2.82 0.21
N ASP A 218 -20.97 -1.52 0.09
CA ASP A 218 -21.28 -0.50 1.08
C ASP A 218 -22.79 -0.27 1.16
N ARG A 219 -23.48 -0.17 0.01
CA ARG A 219 -24.95 -0.04 -0.04
C ARG A 219 -25.64 -1.24 0.62
N GLN A 220 -25.22 -2.45 0.31
CA GLN A 220 -25.78 -3.66 0.91
C GLN A 220 -25.54 -3.69 2.42
N SER A 221 -24.35 -3.35 2.85
CA SER A 221 -23.97 -3.27 4.26
C SER A 221 -24.80 -2.25 5.05
N LEU A 222 -25.20 -1.14 4.40
CA LEU A 222 -26.10 -0.14 4.98
C LEU A 222 -27.52 -0.68 5.09
N LEU A 223 -28.01 -1.44 4.09
CA LEU A 223 -29.31 -2.08 4.14
C LEU A 223 -29.38 -3.12 5.25
N GLU A 224 -28.34 -3.92 5.45
CA GLU A 224 -28.25 -4.96 6.48
C GLU A 224 -28.17 -4.43 7.91
N SER A 225 -27.88 -3.15 8.09
CA SER A 225 -27.77 -2.54 9.42
C SER A 225 -29.02 -2.79 10.27
N PRO A 226 -28.86 -3.16 11.58
CA PRO A 226 -29.96 -3.66 12.42
C PRO A 226 -30.98 -2.60 12.84
N GLY A 227 -30.74 -1.32 12.54
CA GLY A 227 -31.64 -0.21 12.84
C GLY A 227 -31.16 1.10 12.26
N LEU A 228 -32.04 2.11 12.31
CA LEU A 228 -31.77 3.39 11.67
C LEU A 228 -30.56 4.13 12.26
N LEU A 229 -30.33 4.05 13.57
CA LEU A 229 -29.18 4.67 14.23
C LEU A 229 -27.86 4.01 13.80
N ALA A 230 -27.85 2.67 13.73
CA ALA A 230 -26.66 1.92 13.27
C ALA A 230 -26.35 2.21 11.79
N ARG A 231 -27.39 2.29 10.95
CA ARG A 231 -27.27 2.69 9.54
C ARG A 231 -26.72 4.11 9.42
N ALA A 232 -27.20 5.06 10.22
CA ALA A 232 -26.72 6.44 10.19
C ALA A 232 -25.25 6.56 10.59
N ARG A 233 -24.81 5.86 11.66
CA ARG A 233 -23.39 5.87 12.06
C ARG A 233 -22.48 5.29 10.96
N LYS A 234 -22.88 4.16 10.37
CA LYS A 234 -22.14 3.53 9.28
C LYS A 234 -22.12 4.41 8.02
N LEU A 235 -23.25 5.04 7.71
CA LEU A 235 -23.33 5.98 6.59
C LEU A 235 -22.38 7.17 6.81
N LEU A 236 -22.31 7.74 8.02
CA LEU A 236 -21.39 8.83 8.32
C LEU A 236 -19.93 8.42 8.09
N GLU A 237 -19.55 7.22 8.54
CA GLU A 237 -18.18 6.68 8.34
C GLU A 237 -17.84 6.57 6.85
N ILE A 238 -18.75 6.01 6.06
CA ILE A 238 -18.60 5.89 4.60
C ILE A 238 -18.51 7.28 3.95
N LEU A 239 -19.37 8.23 4.31
CA LEU A 239 -19.38 9.57 3.76
C LEU A 239 -18.10 10.34 4.04
N VAL A 240 -17.52 10.22 5.24
CA VAL A 240 -16.23 10.83 5.57
C VAL A 240 -15.12 10.28 4.70
N ARG A 241 -15.10 8.97 4.45
CA ARG A 241 -14.14 8.33 3.55
C ARG A 241 -14.32 8.82 2.11
N GLU A 242 -15.56 8.85 1.61
CA GLU A 242 -15.86 9.32 0.25
C GLU A 242 -15.53 10.81 0.05
N GLN A 243 -15.79 11.65 1.05
CA GLN A 243 -15.40 13.06 1.00
C GLN A 243 -13.89 13.22 0.80
N GLN A 244 -13.09 12.48 1.58
CA GLN A 244 -11.63 12.52 1.44
C GLN A 244 -11.16 12.04 0.06
N LEU A 245 -11.80 11.03 -0.52
CA LEU A 245 -11.48 10.54 -1.85
C LEU A 245 -11.83 11.57 -2.93
N VAL A 246 -12.98 12.23 -2.83
CA VAL A 246 -13.42 13.27 -3.79
C VAL A 246 -12.54 14.50 -3.68
N GLU A 247 -12.17 14.94 -2.48
CA GLU A 247 -11.23 16.03 -2.25
C GLU A 247 -9.86 15.74 -2.88
N LEU A 248 -9.33 14.54 -2.68
CA LEU A 248 -8.06 14.12 -3.27
C LEU A 248 -8.12 14.05 -4.81
N LYS A 249 -9.22 13.52 -5.37
CA LYS A 249 -9.47 13.49 -6.82
C LYS A 249 -9.46 14.89 -7.42
N ASN A 250 -10.15 15.84 -6.77
CA ASN A 250 -10.21 17.22 -7.20
C ASN A 250 -8.87 17.96 -7.08
N GLU A 251 -8.10 17.67 -6.02
CA GLU A 251 -6.76 18.23 -5.88
C GLU A 251 -5.84 17.76 -7.01
N ILE A 252 -5.90 16.47 -7.35
CA ILE A 252 -5.14 15.89 -8.48
C ILE A 252 -5.60 16.52 -9.81
N GLN A 253 -6.91 16.59 -10.06
CA GLN A 253 -7.44 17.19 -11.28
C GLN A 253 -7.10 18.68 -11.40
N SER A 254 -7.15 19.42 -10.29
CA SER A 254 -6.76 20.82 -10.25
C SER A 254 -5.29 21.03 -10.57
N ARG A 255 -4.40 20.17 -10.02
CA ARG A 255 -2.96 20.18 -10.34
C ARG A 255 -2.71 19.87 -11.82
N VAL A 256 -3.36 18.84 -12.34
CA VAL A 256 -3.26 18.46 -13.77
C VAL A 256 -3.78 19.60 -14.66
N LYS A 257 -4.91 20.21 -14.30
CA LYS A 257 -5.47 21.34 -15.04
C LYS A 257 -4.54 22.56 -15.01
N GLN A 258 -3.98 22.90 -13.85
CA GLN A 258 -2.99 23.99 -13.73
C GLN A 258 -1.74 23.71 -14.57
N GLU A 259 -1.32 22.47 -14.64
CA GLU A 259 -0.15 22.06 -15.43
C GLU A 259 -0.45 22.13 -16.95
N ILE A 260 -1.66 21.74 -17.35
CA ILE A 260 -2.15 21.87 -18.72
C ILE A 260 -2.34 23.36 -19.11
N ASP A 261 -2.95 24.17 -18.23
CA ASP A 261 -3.17 25.60 -18.44
C ASP A 261 -1.82 26.34 -18.53
N LYS A 262 -0.82 25.94 -17.74
CA LYS A 262 0.54 26.44 -17.82
C LYS A 262 1.19 26.06 -19.15
N GLN A 263 1.07 24.81 -19.57
CA GLN A 263 1.59 24.35 -20.87
C GLN A 263 0.89 25.05 -22.06
N GLN A 264 -0.44 25.23 -21.99
CA GLN A 264 -1.16 26.00 -23.01
C GLN A 264 -0.77 27.46 -23.03
N ARG A 265 -0.55 28.07 -21.88
CA ARG A 265 -0.09 29.46 -21.79
C ARG A 265 1.32 29.64 -22.32
N ASP A 266 2.22 28.68 -21.98
CA ASP A 266 3.59 28.66 -22.50
C ASP A 266 3.60 28.42 -24.03
N TYR A 267 2.73 27.56 -24.52
CA TYR A 267 2.52 27.34 -25.95
C TYR A 267 1.98 28.61 -26.64
N TYR A 268 0.99 29.28 -26.06
CA TYR A 268 0.42 30.52 -26.62
C TYR A 268 1.45 31.66 -26.60
N LEU A 269 2.23 31.78 -25.55
CA LEU A 269 3.34 32.74 -25.47
C LEU A 269 4.45 32.43 -26.48
N GLN A 270 4.77 31.15 -26.71
CA GLN A 270 5.70 30.72 -27.76
C GLN A 270 5.16 31.02 -29.15
N GLN A 271 3.86 30.85 -29.36
CA GLN A 271 3.22 31.16 -30.62
C GLN A 271 3.19 32.68 -30.88
N GLN A 272 2.90 33.49 -29.84
CA GLN A 272 3.05 34.95 -29.94
C GLN A 272 4.49 35.38 -30.21
N MET A 273 5.46 34.80 -29.53
CA MET A 273 6.88 35.04 -29.82
C MET A 273 7.23 34.67 -31.26
N ARG A 274 6.73 33.53 -31.78
CA ARG A 274 6.93 33.15 -33.19
C ARG A 274 6.33 34.18 -34.14
N THR A 275 5.08 34.59 -33.89
CA THR A 275 4.44 35.62 -34.77
C THR A 275 5.21 36.92 -34.74
N ILE A 276 5.74 37.33 -33.61
CA ILE A 276 6.58 38.51 -33.48
C ILE A 276 7.94 38.30 -34.15
N GLN A 277 8.56 37.12 -34.09
CA GLN A 277 9.79 36.77 -34.79
C GLN A 277 9.59 36.73 -36.32
N ASP A 278 8.45 36.19 -36.79
CA ASP A 278 8.07 36.18 -38.19
C ASP A 278 7.83 37.62 -38.75
N GLU A 279 7.21 38.51 -37.93
CA GLU A 279 7.04 39.92 -38.27
C GLU A 279 8.37 40.72 -38.23
N LEU A 280 9.35 40.28 -37.42
CA LEU A 280 10.69 40.90 -37.35
C LEU A 280 11.67 40.37 -38.40
N GLY A 281 11.24 39.40 -39.26
CA GLY A 281 12.07 38.88 -40.34
C GLY A 281 13.11 37.82 -39.89
N GLU A 282 13.01 37.32 -38.66
CA GLU A 282 13.83 36.21 -38.15
C GLU A 282 13.07 34.87 -38.43
N GLY A 283 12.67 34.61 -39.65
CA GLY A 283 11.82 33.49 -40.04
C GLY A 283 12.52 32.11 -39.97
N ALA A 284 11.78 31.10 -40.39
CA ALA A 284 12.14 29.68 -40.37
C ALA A 284 13.57 29.35 -40.85
N ASP A 285 14.13 30.16 -41.73
CA ASP A 285 15.52 30.01 -42.20
C ASP A 285 16.55 30.22 -41.08
N SER A 286 16.30 31.16 -40.16
CA SER A 286 17.21 31.44 -39.04
C SER A 286 17.14 30.29 -37.97
N GLU A 287 15.98 29.69 -37.75
CA GLU A 287 15.81 28.51 -36.87
C GLU A 287 16.55 27.29 -37.43
N LEU A 288 16.45 27.06 -38.76
CA LEU A 288 17.16 25.99 -39.47
C LEU A 288 18.68 26.17 -39.42
N GLU A 289 19.16 27.41 -39.66
CA GLU A 289 20.60 27.74 -39.56
C GLU A 289 21.10 27.53 -38.12
N GLY A 290 20.31 27.91 -37.13
CA GLY A 290 20.62 27.72 -35.71
C GLY A 290 20.71 26.24 -35.34
N LEU A 291 19.82 25.37 -35.89
CA LEU A 291 19.89 23.93 -35.70
C LEU A 291 21.13 23.32 -36.34
N ARG A 292 21.49 23.75 -37.54
CA ARG A 292 22.71 23.31 -38.26
C ARG A 292 23.98 23.74 -37.54
N GLU A 293 24.04 24.99 -37.03
CA GLU A 293 25.19 25.48 -36.27
C GLU A 293 25.39 24.63 -34.98
N LYS A 294 24.33 24.34 -34.25
CA LYS A 294 24.40 23.46 -33.09
C LYS A 294 24.84 22.05 -33.46
N ALA A 295 24.33 21.53 -34.57
CA ALA A 295 24.69 20.19 -35.08
C ALA A 295 26.16 20.07 -35.45
N SER A 296 26.74 21.11 -36.08
CA SER A 296 28.16 21.12 -36.44
C SER A 296 29.13 21.10 -35.26
N LYS A 297 28.68 21.54 -34.08
CA LYS A 297 29.43 21.53 -32.82
C LYS A 297 29.25 20.23 -32.04
N LYS A 298 28.34 19.34 -32.43
CA LYS A 298 27.98 18.13 -31.71
C LYS A 298 28.84 16.96 -32.15
N ASN A 299 29.30 16.17 -31.20
CA ASN A 299 30.06 14.93 -31.45
C ASN A 299 29.12 13.73 -31.48
N TRP A 300 28.56 13.45 -32.64
CA TRP A 300 27.63 12.32 -32.83
C TRP A 300 28.22 11.15 -33.60
N PRO A 301 27.62 9.95 -33.49
CA PRO A 301 27.88 8.82 -34.40
C PRO A 301 27.54 9.20 -35.85
N LYS A 302 28.28 8.66 -36.80
CA LYS A 302 28.14 8.98 -38.23
C LYS A 302 26.71 8.77 -38.73
N GLU A 303 26.10 7.66 -38.35
CA GLU A 303 24.72 7.29 -38.71
C GLU A 303 23.67 8.29 -38.19
N VAL A 304 23.87 8.79 -36.97
CA VAL A 304 22.98 9.80 -36.35
C VAL A 304 23.14 11.15 -37.05
N ALA A 305 24.37 11.53 -37.44
CA ALA A 305 24.61 12.75 -38.21
C ALA A 305 23.92 12.70 -39.58
N GLU A 306 24.03 11.58 -40.28
CA GLU A 306 23.36 11.35 -41.58
C GLU A 306 21.84 11.38 -41.42
N LEU A 307 21.29 10.80 -40.36
CA LEU A 307 19.85 10.84 -40.03
C LEU A 307 19.39 12.29 -39.74
N PHE A 308 20.18 13.04 -38.96
CA PHE A 308 19.85 14.43 -38.63
C PHE A 308 19.78 15.29 -39.90
N GLU A 309 20.77 15.17 -40.82
CA GLU A 309 20.77 15.90 -42.09
C GLU A 309 19.59 15.53 -42.99
N LYS A 310 19.20 14.26 -42.99
CA LYS A 310 18.00 13.81 -43.72
C LYS A 310 16.73 14.42 -43.12
N GLU A 311 16.62 14.45 -41.79
CA GLU A 311 15.41 14.95 -41.11
C GLU A 311 15.34 16.50 -41.15
N ILE A 312 16.47 17.24 -41.16
CA ILE A 312 16.49 18.68 -41.35
C ILE A 312 16.11 19.05 -42.78
N THR A 313 16.54 18.24 -43.78
CA THR A 313 16.15 18.43 -45.17
C THR A 313 14.63 18.18 -45.38
N LYS A 314 14.02 17.31 -44.61
CA LYS A 314 12.55 17.14 -44.59
C LYS A 314 11.87 18.39 -44.01
N LEU A 315 12.43 18.94 -42.88
CA LEU A 315 11.91 20.11 -42.21
C LEU A 315 11.89 21.32 -43.14
N GLU A 316 12.91 21.53 -44.00
CA GLU A 316 13.00 22.58 -45.01
C GLU A 316 11.85 22.57 -46.02
N ARG A 317 11.27 21.37 -46.27
CA ARG A 317 10.19 21.19 -47.25
C ARG A 317 8.80 21.29 -46.62
N LEU A 318 8.75 21.32 -45.26
CA LEU A 318 7.48 21.41 -44.54
C LEU A 318 7.05 22.87 -44.39
N ASN A 319 5.74 23.11 -44.54
CA ASN A 319 5.19 24.42 -44.25
C ASN A 319 5.20 24.69 -42.75
N PRO A 320 5.81 25.80 -42.26
CA PRO A 320 5.88 26.12 -40.81
C PRO A 320 4.51 26.21 -40.12
N ALA A 321 3.43 26.45 -40.89
CA ALA A 321 2.07 26.54 -40.34
C ALA A 321 1.41 25.18 -40.00
N VAL A 322 2.03 24.06 -40.40
CA VAL A 322 1.46 22.71 -40.20
C VAL A 322 1.97 22.14 -38.88
N ALA A 323 1.12 21.43 -38.15
CA ALA A 323 1.49 20.81 -36.85
C ALA A 323 2.70 19.88 -36.96
N GLU A 324 2.90 19.21 -38.09
CA GLU A 324 4.05 18.34 -38.34
C GLU A 324 5.39 19.09 -38.24
N TYR A 325 5.45 20.36 -38.60
CA TYR A 325 6.65 21.19 -38.52
C TYR A 325 7.12 21.28 -37.06
N SER A 326 6.23 21.59 -36.13
CA SER A 326 6.51 21.70 -34.68
C SER A 326 6.98 20.36 -34.11
N VAL A 327 6.36 19.23 -34.50
CA VAL A 327 6.79 17.89 -34.10
C VAL A 327 8.20 17.59 -34.60
N GLN A 328 8.51 17.95 -35.84
CA GLN A 328 9.82 17.71 -36.45
C GLN A 328 10.92 18.58 -35.81
N VAL A 329 10.62 19.85 -35.53
CA VAL A 329 11.54 20.74 -34.78
C VAL A 329 11.84 20.16 -33.40
N THR A 330 10.81 19.75 -32.67
CA THR A 330 10.96 19.12 -31.33
C THR A 330 11.83 17.87 -31.38
N TYR A 331 11.67 17.06 -32.41
CA TYR A 331 12.48 15.86 -32.63
C TYR A 331 13.96 16.19 -32.89
N LEU A 332 14.24 17.15 -33.77
CA LEU A 332 15.62 17.60 -34.07
C LEU A 332 16.27 18.25 -32.85
N GLN A 333 15.51 19.01 -32.05
CA GLN A 333 15.97 19.54 -30.80
C GLN A 333 16.35 18.44 -29.80
N LEU A 334 15.51 17.38 -29.70
CA LEU A 334 15.86 16.23 -28.87
C LEU A 334 17.15 15.56 -29.32
N MET A 335 17.34 15.35 -30.63
CA MET A 335 18.59 14.78 -31.16
C MET A 335 19.82 15.63 -30.79
N LEU A 336 19.68 16.96 -30.79
CA LEU A 336 20.75 17.90 -30.41
C LEU A 336 21.02 17.89 -28.91
N GLU A 337 19.99 17.72 -28.08
CA GLU A 337 20.11 17.73 -26.62
C GLU A 337 20.67 16.40 -26.07
N LEU A 338 20.55 15.31 -26.80
CA LEU A 338 21.07 14.03 -26.36
C LEU A 338 22.62 14.02 -26.37
N PRO A 339 23.23 13.44 -25.30
CA PRO A 339 24.70 13.39 -25.18
C PRO A 339 25.28 12.15 -25.90
N TRP A 340 25.20 12.04 -27.20
CA TRP A 340 25.56 10.84 -27.98
C TRP A 340 26.93 10.23 -27.64
N ASN A 341 28.00 11.03 -27.71
CA ASN A 341 29.38 10.66 -27.40
C ASN A 341 29.97 11.46 -26.24
N ASP A 342 29.15 12.27 -25.57
CA ASP A 342 29.59 13.10 -24.46
C ASP A 342 29.65 12.27 -23.19
N VAL A 343 30.84 11.87 -22.78
CA VAL A 343 31.08 11.04 -21.59
C VAL A 343 31.78 11.83 -20.50
N THR A 344 31.45 11.56 -19.26
CA THR A 344 32.22 12.04 -18.10
C THR A 344 33.43 11.14 -17.90
N GLN A 345 34.55 11.72 -17.44
CA GLN A 345 35.74 10.95 -17.12
C GLN A 345 35.54 10.19 -15.81
N ASP A 346 35.73 8.89 -15.85
CA ASP A 346 35.53 8.01 -14.69
C ASP A 346 36.68 8.15 -13.68
N ASN A 347 36.34 8.34 -12.43
CA ASN A 347 37.26 8.16 -11.31
C ASN A 347 37.20 6.70 -10.82
N LEU A 348 38.18 5.88 -11.22
CA LEU A 348 38.29 4.47 -10.83
C LEU A 348 39.25 4.26 -9.66
N ASP A 349 39.43 5.28 -8.79
CA ASP A 349 40.16 5.11 -7.54
C ASP A 349 39.27 4.44 -6.48
N LEU A 350 39.53 3.13 -6.25
CA LEU A 350 38.77 2.33 -5.30
C LEU A 350 38.91 2.79 -3.84
N LYS A 351 40.03 3.49 -3.50
CA LYS A 351 40.20 4.05 -2.15
C LYS A 351 39.26 5.23 -1.95
N CYS A 352 39.25 6.14 -2.92
CA CYS A 352 38.34 7.28 -2.92
C CYS A 352 36.86 6.81 -2.95
N ALA A 353 36.56 5.75 -3.72
CA ALA A 353 35.22 5.16 -3.74
C ALA A 353 34.81 4.59 -2.37
N ARG A 354 35.72 3.91 -1.67
CA ARG A 354 35.49 3.44 -0.30
C ARG A 354 35.22 4.58 0.66
N GLU A 355 36.09 5.59 0.65
CA GLU A 355 35.94 6.78 1.50
C GLU A 355 34.58 7.49 1.27
N GLN A 356 34.15 7.62 0.02
CA GLN A 356 32.85 8.19 -0.33
C GLN A 356 31.68 7.36 0.20
N LEU A 357 31.75 6.03 0.05
CA LEU A 357 30.74 5.12 0.56
C LEU A 357 30.68 5.12 2.10
N ASP A 358 31.84 5.22 2.77
CA ASP A 358 31.93 5.27 4.23
C ASP A 358 31.45 6.60 4.79
N HIS A 359 31.71 7.70 4.07
CA HIS A 359 31.21 9.02 4.42
C HIS A 359 29.68 9.11 4.30
N ASP A 360 29.09 8.54 3.25
CA ASP A 360 27.66 8.70 2.96
C ASP A 360 26.78 7.66 3.70
N HIS A 361 27.34 6.51 4.08
CA HIS A 361 26.60 5.39 4.65
C HIS A 361 27.32 4.79 5.86
N PHE A 362 26.63 4.75 6.96
CA PHE A 362 27.11 4.04 8.15
C PHE A 362 26.89 2.52 8.03
N GLY A 363 27.85 1.72 8.40
CA GLY A 363 27.77 0.26 8.35
C GLY A 363 27.70 -0.29 6.92
N LEU A 364 26.94 -1.36 6.71
CA LEU A 364 26.74 -2.04 5.41
C LEU A 364 28.06 -2.53 4.78
N ASP A 365 29.02 -2.98 5.62
CA ASP A 365 30.38 -3.31 5.20
C ASP A 365 30.42 -4.34 4.06
N GLU A 366 29.61 -5.41 4.13
CA GLU A 366 29.50 -6.43 3.07
C GLU A 366 28.96 -5.87 1.75
N VAL A 367 27.92 -5.01 1.85
CA VAL A 367 27.32 -4.37 0.66
C VAL A 367 28.33 -3.45 -0.01
N LYS A 368 29.06 -2.65 0.77
CA LYS A 368 30.13 -1.78 0.27
C LYS A 368 31.25 -2.58 -0.38
N GLU A 369 31.66 -3.69 0.23
CA GLU A 369 32.70 -4.56 -0.36
C GLU A 369 32.26 -5.14 -1.70
N ARG A 370 31.02 -5.65 -1.80
CA ARG A 370 30.44 -6.12 -3.07
C ARG A 370 30.39 -5.03 -4.13
N LEU A 371 30.00 -3.81 -3.75
CA LEU A 371 30.04 -2.67 -4.68
C LEU A 371 31.46 -2.37 -5.16
N LEU A 372 32.45 -2.40 -4.25
CA LEU A 372 33.86 -2.17 -4.59
C LEU A 372 34.44 -3.29 -5.46
N GLU A 373 34.08 -4.57 -5.22
CA GLU A 373 34.42 -5.69 -6.08
C GLU A 373 33.91 -5.47 -7.51
N HIS A 374 32.65 -5.06 -7.65
CA HIS A 374 32.07 -4.75 -8.96
C HIS A 374 32.79 -3.60 -9.66
N LEU A 375 33.09 -2.51 -8.93
CA LEU A 375 33.88 -1.39 -9.46
C LEU A 375 35.31 -1.80 -9.83
N ALA A 376 35.92 -2.73 -9.09
CA ALA A 376 37.24 -3.29 -9.41
C ALA A 376 37.23 -4.09 -10.72
N VAL A 377 36.16 -4.87 -10.97
CA VAL A 377 35.97 -5.59 -12.23
C VAL A 377 35.86 -4.61 -13.39
N ILE A 378 35.06 -3.56 -13.26
CA ILE A 378 34.92 -2.48 -14.25
C ILE A 378 36.29 -1.83 -14.53
N LYS A 379 37.07 -1.54 -13.48
CA LYS A 379 38.42 -0.97 -13.61
C LYS A 379 39.37 -1.85 -14.38
N LEU A 380 39.35 -3.15 -14.11
CA LEU A 380 40.28 -4.10 -14.71
C LEU A 380 39.91 -4.51 -16.15
N LYS A 381 38.59 -4.68 -16.38
CA LYS A 381 38.07 -5.12 -17.68
C LYS A 381 37.93 -3.98 -18.68
N GLY A 382 37.69 -2.75 -18.21
CA GLY A 382 37.48 -1.55 -19.03
C GLY A 382 36.15 -1.52 -19.77
N ASP A 383 35.25 -2.46 -19.47
CA ASP A 383 33.88 -2.49 -20.02
C ASP A 383 32.85 -2.75 -18.91
N LEU A 384 31.56 -2.47 -19.21
CA LEU A 384 30.44 -2.66 -18.31
C LEU A 384 29.69 -3.98 -18.59
N LYS A 385 30.29 -4.92 -19.30
CA LYS A 385 29.69 -6.25 -19.59
C LYS A 385 29.73 -7.16 -18.36
N SER A 386 29.22 -6.65 -17.23
CA SER A 386 29.04 -7.38 -15.96
C SER A 386 27.57 -7.50 -15.66
N PRO A 387 27.13 -8.48 -14.87
CA PRO A 387 25.77 -8.54 -14.38
C PRO A 387 25.38 -7.22 -13.70
N ILE A 388 24.12 -6.82 -13.87
CA ILE A 388 23.62 -5.58 -13.30
C ILE A 388 23.40 -5.78 -11.80
N LEU A 389 23.84 -4.83 -10.99
CA LEU A 389 23.62 -4.87 -9.54
C LEU A 389 22.16 -4.63 -9.21
N CYS A 390 21.55 -5.51 -8.42
CA CYS A 390 20.24 -5.32 -7.83
C CYS A 390 20.33 -5.26 -6.31
N LEU A 391 20.11 -4.07 -5.77
CA LEU A 391 20.08 -3.83 -4.34
C LEU A 391 18.67 -4.14 -3.80
N TYR A 392 18.52 -5.23 -3.05
CA TYR A 392 17.23 -5.60 -2.52
C TYR A 392 17.21 -5.63 -0.98
N GLY A 393 16.05 -5.38 -0.39
CA GLY A 393 15.88 -5.36 1.06
C GLY A 393 14.72 -4.46 1.49
N PRO A 394 14.47 -4.31 2.79
CA PRO A 394 13.33 -3.56 3.30
C PRO A 394 13.36 -2.09 2.88
N PRO A 395 12.20 -1.40 2.92
CA PRO A 395 12.13 0.02 2.58
C PRO A 395 12.89 0.88 3.60
N GLY A 396 13.53 1.95 3.10
CA GLY A 396 14.20 2.94 3.96
C GLY A 396 15.62 2.59 4.42
N VAL A 397 16.24 1.53 3.87
CA VAL A 397 17.63 1.13 4.19
C VAL A 397 18.69 1.82 3.32
N GLY A 398 18.29 2.75 2.46
CA GLY A 398 19.27 3.53 1.69
C GLY A 398 19.63 2.98 0.31
N LYS A 399 18.86 2.02 -0.29
CA LYS A 399 19.13 1.44 -1.61
C LYS A 399 19.42 2.49 -2.69
N THR A 400 18.53 3.45 -2.83
CA THR A 400 18.64 4.52 -3.84
C THR A 400 19.79 5.50 -3.53
N SER A 401 20.08 5.75 -2.26
CA SER A 401 21.21 6.61 -1.86
C SER A 401 22.56 5.94 -2.10
N LEU A 402 22.66 4.61 -1.91
CA LEU A 402 23.88 3.86 -2.25
C LEU A 402 24.24 4.02 -3.74
N GLY A 403 23.27 3.89 -4.63
CA GLY A 403 23.52 4.10 -6.05
C GLY A 403 23.92 5.55 -6.39
N LYS A 404 23.39 6.51 -5.65
CA LYS A 404 23.83 7.92 -5.79
C LYS A 404 25.29 8.09 -5.34
N SER A 405 25.70 7.44 -4.25
CA SER A 405 27.07 7.46 -3.76
C SER A 405 28.04 6.77 -4.71
N VAL A 406 27.60 5.68 -5.36
CA VAL A 406 28.39 5.04 -6.44
C VAL A 406 28.60 6.00 -7.61
N ALA A 407 27.56 6.74 -8.01
CA ALA A 407 27.67 7.75 -9.07
C ALA A 407 28.67 8.86 -8.68
N ALA A 408 28.59 9.34 -7.44
CA ALA A 408 29.51 10.35 -6.91
C ALA A 408 30.96 9.83 -6.86
N ALA A 409 31.17 8.60 -6.41
CA ALA A 409 32.47 7.96 -6.34
C ALA A 409 33.13 7.81 -7.72
N LEU A 410 32.35 7.48 -8.75
CA LEU A 410 32.79 7.37 -10.13
C LEU A 410 32.94 8.73 -10.84
N GLY A 411 32.45 9.83 -10.26
CA GLY A 411 32.37 11.14 -10.92
C GLY A 411 31.36 11.21 -12.05
N ARG A 412 30.41 10.23 -12.10
CA ARG A 412 29.37 10.14 -13.13
C ARG A 412 28.12 10.93 -12.73
N LYS A 413 27.36 11.35 -13.74
CA LYS A 413 26.03 11.93 -13.51
C LYS A 413 25.06 10.85 -13.02
N PHE A 414 24.08 11.29 -12.25
CA PHE A 414 23.10 10.41 -11.60
C PHE A 414 21.71 10.60 -12.18
N GLY A 415 21.08 9.50 -12.59
CA GLY A 415 19.70 9.45 -13.02
C GLY A 415 18.88 8.46 -12.18
N ARG A 416 17.58 8.71 -12.03
CA ARG A 416 16.64 7.80 -11.36
C ARG A 416 15.40 7.63 -12.20
N ILE A 417 14.98 6.39 -12.40
CA ILE A 417 13.73 6.00 -13.04
C ILE A 417 12.96 5.15 -12.05
N SER A 418 11.77 5.61 -11.63
CA SER A 418 10.86 4.80 -10.84
C SER A 418 10.06 3.90 -11.77
N LEU A 419 10.14 2.60 -11.53
CA LEU A 419 9.41 1.58 -12.28
C LEU A 419 8.08 1.20 -11.62
N GLY A 420 7.84 1.65 -10.38
CA GLY A 420 6.58 1.42 -9.68
C GLY A 420 5.41 2.08 -10.40
N GLY A 421 4.42 1.27 -10.79
CA GLY A 421 3.24 1.75 -11.52
C GLY A 421 3.39 1.84 -13.03
N LEU A 422 4.47 1.30 -13.60
CA LEU A 422 4.61 1.14 -15.06
C LEU A 422 3.77 -0.05 -15.53
N HIS A 423 2.94 0.20 -16.55
CA HIS A 423 2.05 -0.81 -17.14
C HIS A 423 2.21 -0.92 -18.66
N ASP A 424 2.92 0.03 -19.29
CA ASP A 424 3.11 0.11 -20.74
C ASP A 424 4.61 0.11 -21.09
N GLU A 425 5.01 -0.74 -22.04
CA GLU A 425 6.38 -0.76 -22.54
C GLU A 425 6.78 0.53 -23.24
N ALA A 426 5.81 1.28 -23.79
CA ALA A 426 6.04 2.55 -24.43
C ALA A 426 6.60 3.61 -23.45
N GLU A 427 6.40 3.46 -22.15
CA GLU A 427 7.07 4.34 -21.16
C GLU A 427 8.60 4.14 -21.13
N ILE A 428 9.09 2.94 -21.47
CA ILE A 428 10.52 2.64 -21.52
C ILE A 428 11.08 2.92 -22.90
N ARG A 429 10.41 2.43 -23.96
CA ARG A 429 10.84 2.51 -25.35
C ARG A 429 10.34 3.74 -26.12
N GLY A 430 9.49 4.59 -25.49
CA GLY A 430 8.90 5.74 -26.17
C GLY A 430 7.72 5.38 -27.07
N HIS A 431 6.92 6.39 -27.39
CA HIS A 431 5.79 6.28 -28.30
C HIS A 431 6.23 6.58 -29.72
N ARG A 432 5.61 5.96 -30.72
CA ARG A 432 5.88 6.29 -32.13
C ARG A 432 5.56 7.76 -32.38
N ARG A 433 6.50 8.46 -33.02
CA ARG A 433 6.45 9.92 -33.32
C ARG A 433 5.20 10.38 -34.06
N THR A 434 4.51 9.48 -34.76
CA THR A 434 3.28 9.79 -35.53
C THR A 434 2.05 10.06 -34.64
N TYR A 435 2.09 9.76 -33.36
CA TYR A 435 0.97 10.02 -32.45
C TYR A 435 1.07 11.42 -31.84
N ILE A 436 -0.09 12.10 -31.73
CA ILE A 436 -0.17 13.39 -31.01
C ILE A 436 0.17 13.16 -29.54
N GLY A 437 1.12 13.93 -29.01
CA GLY A 437 1.59 13.75 -27.64
C GLY A 437 2.64 12.65 -27.43
N ALA A 438 3.19 12.10 -28.52
CA ALA A 438 4.29 11.15 -28.44
C ALA A 438 5.49 11.73 -27.68
N MET A 439 6.10 10.91 -26.83
CA MET A 439 7.29 11.29 -26.05
C MET A 439 8.34 10.18 -26.12
N PRO A 440 9.64 10.52 -26.03
CA PRO A 440 10.70 9.53 -25.90
C PRO A 440 10.56 8.73 -24.60
N GLY A 441 11.12 7.54 -24.59
CA GLY A 441 11.13 6.66 -23.43
C GLY A 441 11.85 7.29 -22.22
N ARG A 442 11.50 6.84 -21.03
CA ARG A 442 12.06 7.35 -19.76
C ARG A 442 13.57 7.23 -19.68
N ILE A 443 14.15 6.24 -20.35
CA ILE A 443 15.60 6.04 -20.41
C ILE A 443 16.26 7.18 -21.19
N ILE A 444 15.80 7.46 -22.40
CA ILE A 444 16.28 8.56 -23.25
C ILE A 444 16.07 9.93 -22.58
N GLN A 445 14.89 10.14 -21.96
CA GLN A 445 14.64 11.36 -21.19
C GLN A 445 15.59 11.52 -20.01
N THR A 446 15.96 10.42 -19.34
CA THR A 446 16.88 10.47 -18.19
C THR A 446 18.30 10.77 -18.64
N ILE A 447 18.75 10.15 -19.74
CA ILE A 447 20.05 10.41 -20.34
C ILE A 447 20.16 11.89 -20.77
N LYS A 448 19.12 12.41 -21.45
CA LYS A 448 19.02 13.85 -21.80
C LYS A 448 19.20 14.72 -20.54
N ARG A 449 18.49 14.44 -19.45
CA ARG A 449 18.59 15.19 -18.18
C ARG A 449 19.98 15.09 -17.53
N CYS A 450 20.63 13.95 -17.65
CA CYS A 450 21.98 13.74 -17.14
C CYS A 450 23.04 14.51 -17.96
N GLY A 451 22.80 14.75 -19.24
CA GLY A 451 23.74 15.43 -20.15
C GLY A 451 25.04 14.66 -20.37
N SER A 452 25.04 13.35 -20.18
CA SER A 452 26.19 12.44 -20.39
C SER A 452 25.71 11.09 -20.86
N SER A 453 26.47 10.42 -21.76
CA SER A 453 26.17 9.07 -22.27
C SER A 453 26.55 7.96 -21.30
N ASN A 454 27.32 8.26 -20.25
CA ASN A 454 27.75 7.26 -19.26
C ASN A 454 27.26 7.56 -17.84
N PRO A 455 25.99 7.92 -17.64
CA PRO A 455 25.46 8.16 -16.30
C PRO A 455 25.35 6.85 -15.51
N VAL A 456 25.15 6.97 -14.19
CA VAL A 456 24.61 5.91 -13.35
C VAL A 456 23.09 6.10 -13.28
N ILE A 457 22.33 5.11 -13.73
CA ILE A 457 20.87 5.15 -13.71
C ILE A 457 20.35 4.12 -12.72
N ILE A 458 19.58 4.59 -11.74
CA ILE A 458 18.85 3.71 -10.84
C ILE A 458 17.49 3.38 -11.43
N LEU A 459 17.21 2.09 -11.54
CA LEU A 459 15.93 1.51 -11.83
C LEU A 459 15.26 1.14 -10.50
N ASP A 460 14.44 2.04 -9.98
CA ASP A 460 13.89 1.92 -8.63
C ASP A 460 12.56 1.15 -8.64
N GLU A 461 12.39 0.24 -7.67
CA GLU A 461 11.20 -0.59 -7.49
C GLU A 461 10.93 -1.56 -8.67
N VAL A 462 11.95 -2.29 -9.14
CA VAL A 462 11.82 -3.28 -10.22
C VAL A 462 10.86 -4.43 -9.87
N ASP A 463 10.66 -4.70 -8.60
CA ASP A 463 9.72 -5.68 -8.06
C ASP A 463 8.24 -5.26 -8.17
N LYS A 464 7.96 -4.02 -8.57
CA LYS A 464 6.61 -3.51 -8.79
C LYS A 464 6.22 -3.41 -10.27
N VAL A 465 7.08 -3.87 -11.15
CA VAL A 465 6.77 -3.98 -12.59
C VAL A 465 5.80 -5.14 -12.79
N THR A 466 4.63 -4.86 -13.35
CA THR A 466 3.61 -5.87 -13.62
C THR A 466 3.32 -5.97 -15.10
N VAL A 467 3.08 -7.18 -15.57
CA VAL A 467 2.57 -7.43 -16.92
C VAL A 467 1.11 -7.01 -16.98
N SER A 468 0.73 -6.26 -17.98
CA SER A 468 -0.65 -5.81 -18.21
C SER A 468 -1.15 -6.21 -19.60
N ASN A 469 -2.44 -6.10 -19.84
CA ASN A 469 -3.03 -6.32 -21.16
C ASN A 469 -2.60 -5.26 -22.20
N ILE A 470 -1.92 -4.18 -21.75
CA ILE A 470 -1.50 -3.05 -22.61
C ILE A 470 -0.06 -3.26 -23.08
N GLY A 471 0.77 -4.02 -22.34
CA GLY A 471 2.16 -4.29 -22.68
C GLY A 471 2.93 -5.00 -21.57
N ASP A 472 4.15 -5.40 -21.88
CA ASP A 472 5.09 -6.00 -20.94
C ASP A 472 6.35 -5.15 -20.78
N PRO A 473 6.38 -4.23 -19.80
CA PRO A 473 7.57 -3.44 -19.52
C PRO A 473 8.82 -4.27 -19.18
N SER A 474 8.64 -5.51 -18.68
CA SER A 474 9.76 -6.40 -18.36
C SER A 474 10.54 -6.79 -19.61
N SER A 475 9.86 -6.99 -20.74
CA SER A 475 10.49 -7.29 -22.02
C SER A 475 11.36 -6.14 -22.52
N ALA A 476 10.89 -4.89 -22.40
CA ALA A 476 11.68 -3.72 -22.73
C ALA A 476 12.90 -3.56 -21.79
N LEU A 477 12.74 -3.86 -20.51
CA LEU A 477 13.86 -3.85 -19.56
C LEU A 477 14.89 -4.93 -19.84
N LEU A 478 14.49 -6.11 -20.33
CA LEU A 478 15.42 -7.15 -20.71
C LEU A 478 16.40 -6.69 -21.80
N GLU A 479 15.92 -5.94 -22.79
CA GLU A 479 16.79 -5.36 -23.84
C GLU A 479 17.75 -4.33 -23.27
N VAL A 480 17.25 -3.45 -22.40
CA VAL A 480 18.08 -2.41 -21.74
C VAL A 480 19.17 -3.00 -20.88
N LEU A 481 18.86 -4.10 -20.17
CA LEU A 481 19.73 -4.69 -19.17
C LEU A 481 20.63 -5.80 -19.74
N ASP A 482 20.42 -6.22 -20.98
CA ASP A 482 21.26 -7.21 -21.63
C ASP A 482 22.48 -6.54 -22.28
N PRO A 483 23.71 -6.80 -21.82
CA PRO A 483 24.91 -6.21 -22.39
C PRO A 483 25.17 -6.56 -23.88
N GLU A 484 24.51 -7.59 -24.42
CA GLU A 484 24.61 -7.95 -25.82
C GLU A 484 23.64 -7.16 -26.70
N GLN A 485 22.53 -6.67 -26.13
CA GLN A 485 21.47 -5.96 -26.85
C GLN A 485 21.47 -4.46 -26.59
N ASN A 486 21.97 -4.00 -25.45
CA ASN A 486 21.87 -2.60 -25.02
C ASN A 486 22.71 -1.63 -25.86
N THR A 487 23.65 -2.13 -26.68
CA THR A 487 24.41 -1.32 -27.64
C THR A 487 23.53 -0.77 -28.76
N THR A 488 22.45 -1.44 -29.08
CA THR A 488 21.49 -1.12 -30.16
C THR A 488 20.09 -0.89 -29.62
N PHE A 489 19.98 -0.22 -28.47
CA PHE A 489 18.68 0.07 -27.87
C PHE A 489 17.86 0.98 -28.78
N HIS A 490 16.68 0.53 -29.17
CA HIS A 490 15.78 1.26 -30.04
C HIS A 490 14.66 1.96 -29.25
N ASP A 491 14.66 3.30 -29.32
CA ASP A 491 13.54 4.11 -28.82
C ASP A 491 12.60 4.45 -29.98
N ASN A 492 11.31 4.16 -29.83
CA ASN A 492 10.30 4.35 -30.89
C ASN A 492 10.08 5.82 -31.28
N TYR A 493 10.33 6.78 -30.36
CA TYR A 493 10.24 8.21 -30.65
C TYR A 493 11.49 8.70 -31.39
N LEU A 494 12.65 8.26 -30.94
CA LEU A 494 13.93 8.60 -31.53
C LEU A 494 14.10 7.96 -32.90
N ASP A 495 13.50 6.79 -33.13
CA ASP A 495 13.51 6.02 -34.38
C ASP A 495 14.93 5.73 -34.90
N THR A 496 15.87 5.59 -33.96
CA THR A 496 17.27 5.22 -34.21
C THR A 496 17.83 4.52 -32.97
N GLU A 497 18.92 3.81 -33.16
CA GLU A 497 19.61 3.13 -32.09
C GLU A 497 20.37 4.09 -31.17
N TYR A 498 20.37 3.81 -29.88
CA TYR A 498 21.15 4.53 -28.88
C TYR A 498 22.00 3.54 -28.07
N ASP A 499 23.30 3.79 -28.01
CA ASP A 499 24.24 2.95 -27.27
C ASP A 499 24.14 3.17 -25.76
N LEU A 500 23.55 2.22 -25.05
CA LEU A 500 23.44 2.19 -23.60
C LEU A 500 24.59 1.44 -22.93
N SER A 501 25.55 0.89 -23.66
CA SER A 501 26.63 0.05 -23.11
C SER A 501 27.53 0.77 -22.11
N LYS A 502 27.57 2.10 -22.15
CA LYS A 502 28.34 2.96 -21.24
C LYS A 502 27.57 3.38 -20.00
N VAL A 503 26.26 3.11 -19.95
CA VAL A 503 25.39 3.44 -18.80
C VAL A 503 25.56 2.37 -17.73
N LEU A 504 25.80 2.78 -16.48
CA LEU A 504 25.79 1.86 -15.36
C LEU A 504 24.38 1.79 -14.77
N PHE A 505 23.69 0.68 -14.99
CA PHE A 505 22.39 0.45 -14.39
C PHE A 505 22.53 -0.21 -13.02
N ILE A 506 21.77 0.29 -12.04
CA ILE A 506 21.62 -0.32 -10.71
C ILE A 506 20.12 -0.46 -10.45
N ALA A 507 19.65 -1.67 -10.24
CA ALA A 507 18.27 -1.94 -9.90
C ALA A 507 18.05 -1.87 -8.37
N THR A 508 16.84 -1.51 -7.94
CA THR A 508 16.44 -1.66 -6.54
C THR A 508 15.13 -2.42 -6.44
N ALA A 509 14.99 -3.24 -5.39
CA ALA A 509 13.78 -4.00 -5.10
C ALA A 509 13.51 -4.05 -3.60
N ASN A 510 12.26 -4.23 -3.21
CA ASN A 510 11.92 -4.53 -1.83
C ASN A 510 11.77 -6.05 -1.63
N ASN A 511 11.20 -6.75 -2.59
CA ASN A 511 10.96 -8.20 -2.53
C ASN A 511 11.48 -8.90 -3.78
N ILE A 512 12.42 -9.82 -3.56
CA ILE A 512 13.01 -10.64 -4.64
C ILE A 512 11.98 -11.53 -5.35
N GLY A 513 10.99 -12.04 -4.62
CA GLY A 513 9.98 -12.95 -5.15
C GLY A 513 9.08 -12.33 -6.21
N ASN A 514 8.96 -11.00 -6.20
CA ASN A 514 8.12 -10.26 -7.14
C ASN A 514 8.87 -9.83 -8.41
N ILE A 515 10.18 -10.04 -8.48
CA ILE A 515 10.97 -9.72 -9.66
C ILE A 515 10.75 -10.80 -10.73
N ASN A 516 10.50 -10.37 -11.97
CA ASN A 516 10.43 -11.31 -13.10
C ASN A 516 11.67 -12.21 -13.15
N PRO A 517 11.53 -13.55 -13.20
CA PRO A 517 12.65 -14.48 -13.20
C PRO A 517 13.69 -14.20 -14.28
N ALA A 518 13.27 -13.83 -15.49
CA ALA A 518 14.17 -13.51 -16.58
C ALA A 518 15.03 -12.26 -16.33
N LEU A 519 14.47 -11.26 -15.63
CA LEU A 519 15.24 -10.09 -15.19
C LEU A 519 16.20 -10.45 -14.06
N ARG A 520 15.75 -11.26 -13.12
CA ARG A 520 16.55 -11.68 -11.96
C ARG A 520 17.80 -12.46 -12.38
N ASP A 521 17.68 -13.32 -13.38
CA ASP A 521 18.82 -14.13 -13.90
C ASP A 521 19.93 -13.27 -14.54
N ARG A 522 19.63 -12.00 -14.89
CA ARG A 522 20.62 -11.04 -15.44
C ARG A 522 21.20 -10.11 -14.38
N MET A 523 20.75 -10.24 -13.13
CA MET A 523 21.14 -9.34 -12.04
C MET A 523 21.98 -10.07 -10.99
N GLU A 524 23.00 -9.40 -10.50
CA GLU A 524 23.68 -9.78 -9.26
C GLU A 524 22.93 -9.22 -8.07
N MET A 525 22.39 -10.13 -7.25
CA MET A 525 21.51 -9.77 -6.14
C MET A 525 22.33 -9.47 -4.87
N ILE A 526 22.26 -8.22 -4.39
CA ILE A 526 22.92 -7.79 -3.16
C ILE A 526 21.85 -7.49 -2.10
N ASN A 527 21.87 -8.28 -1.04
CA ASN A 527 20.96 -8.08 0.09
C ASN A 527 21.40 -6.90 0.95
N ILE A 528 20.49 -5.97 1.19
CA ILE A 528 20.68 -4.89 2.15
C ILE A 528 19.80 -5.17 3.36
N PRO A 529 20.36 -5.60 4.48
CA PRO A 529 19.59 -5.89 5.69
C PRO A 529 18.99 -4.62 6.30
N GLY A 530 18.05 -4.80 7.20
CA GLY A 530 17.58 -3.71 8.07
C GLY A 530 18.69 -3.26 9.03
N TYR A 531 18.56 -2.03 9.51
CA TYR A 531 19.49 -1.49 10.50
C TYR A 531 19.09 -1.92 11.92
N ILE A 532 20.08 -2.23 12.73
CA ILE A 532 19.92 -2.40 14.19
C ILE A 532 19.72 -1.03 14.86
N LEU A 533 19.27 -1.03 16.11
CA LEU A 533 18.97 0.21 16.86
C LEU A 533 20.20 1.14 16.94
N GLU A 534 21.35 0.56 17.26
CA GLU A 534 22.62 1.27 17.39
C GLU A 534 23.05 1.92 16.08
N GLU A 535 22.88 1.22 14.96
CA GLU A 535 23.13 1.74 13.61
C GLU A 535 22.15 2.87 13.28
N LYS A 536 20.85 2.71 13.60
CA LYS A 536 19.82 3.75 13.39
C LYS A 536 20.12 5.02 14.21
N VAL A 537 20.59 4.88 15.45
CA VAL A 537 21.00 6.02 16.29
C VAL A 537 22.15 6.78 15.62
N ARG A 538 23.17 6.06 15.19
CA ARG A 538 24.32 6.67 14.49
C ARG A 538 23.91 7.32 13.19
N ILE A 539 23.15 6.63 12.34
CA ILE A 539 22.61 7.20 11.10
C ILE A 539 21.75 8.45 11.41
N GLY A 540 20.96 8.40 12.47
CA GLY A 540 20.14 9.51 12.93
C GLY A 540 20.96 10.76 13.25
N LEU A 541 22.03 10.59 14.01
CA LEU A 541 22.90 11.67 14.47
C LEU A 541 23.87 12.17 13.38
N ASP A 542 24.55 11.23 12.69
CA ASP A 542 25.66 11.55 11.81
C ASP A 542 25.19 12.00 10.41
N HIS A 543 24.01 11.52 9.95
CA HIS A 543 23.52 11.78 8.58
C HIS A 543 22.15 12.48 8.53
N LEU A 544 21.14 11.95 9.27
CA LEU A 544 19.76 12.45 9.12
C LEU A 544 19.56 13.79 9.79
N LEU A 545 20.05 13.99 11.00
CA LEU A 545 19.91 15.24 11.75
C LEU A 545 20.58 16.41 11.03
N PRO A 546 21.85 16.34 10.59
CA PRO A 546 22.49 17.40 9.82
C PRO A 546 21.76 17.71 8.52
N LYS A 547 21.32 16.68 7.80
CA LYS A 547 20.51 16.84 6.59
C LYS A 547 19.20 17.59 6.87
N GLN A 548 18.50 17.26 7.94
CA GLN A 548 17.25 17.92 8.32
C GLN A 548 17.48 19.37 8.80
N MET A 549 18.57 19.62 9.53
CA MET A 549 18.95 20.98 9.93
C MET A 549 19.18 21.85 8.69
N THR A 550 19.97 21.38 7.74
CA THR A 550 20.23 22.09 6.48
C THR A 550 18.95 22.34 5.69
N ALA A 551 18.08 21.30 5.55
CA ALA A 551 16.82 21.40 4.82
C ALA A 551 15.81 22.37 5.44
N HIS A 552 15.91 22.64 6.75
CA HIS A 552 15.03 23.55 7.47
C HIS A 552 15.70 24.88 7.84
N GLY A 553 16.91 25.14 7.34
CA GLY A 553 17.64 26.41 7.58
C GLY A 553 18.08 26.63 9.02
N ILE A 554 18.30 25.55 9.79
CA ILE A 554 18.75 25.62 11.19
C ILE A 554 20.29 25.70 11.19
N PRO A 555 20.89 26.73 11.77
CA PRO A 555 22.34 26.83 11.90
C PRO A 555 22.91 25.69 12.74
N GLU A 556 24.17 25.34 12.48
CA GLU A 556 24.90 24.35 13.26
C GLU A 556 24.94 24.74 14.76
N GLY A 557 24.76 23.74 15.64
CA GLY A 557 24.73 23.92 17.08
C GLY A 557 23.42 24.45 17.66
N GLN A 558 22.39 24.77 16.85
CA GLN A 558 21.08 25.26 17.33
C GLN A 558 20.06 24.14 17.58
N LEU A 559 20.38 22.91 17.18
CA LEU A 559 19.62 21.71 17.48
C LEU A 559 20.60 20.57 17.78
N VAL A 560 20.57 20.10 19.01
CA VAL A 560 21.43 19.00 19.49
C VAL A 560 20.54 17.91 20.06
N LEU A 561 20.77 16.67 19.65
CA LEU A 561 20.12 15.49 20.18
C LEU A 561 21.19 14.54 20.73
N THR A 562 20.96 14.02 21.92
CA THR A 562 21.85 12.97 22.47
C THR A 562 21.48 11.60 21.89
N PRO A 563 22.38 10.61 21.94
CA PRO A 563 22.07 9.25 21.50
C PRO A 563 20.84 8.66 22.19
N GLU A 564 20.66 8.94 23.48
CA GLU A 564 19.55 8.44 24.29
C GLU A 564 18.21 9.03 23.81
N VAL A 565 18.21 10.30 23.41
CA VAL A 565 17.02 10.97 22.87
C VAL A 565 16.66 10.38 21.51
N VAL A 566 17.64 10.12 20.64
CA VAL A 566 17.39 9.49 19.34
C VAL A 566 16.92 8.05 19.50
N GLU A 567 17.49 7.31 20.46
CA GLU A 567 17.02 5.96 20.83
C GLU A 567 15.56 5.98 21.28
N GLN A 568 15.16 6.94 22.12
CA GLN A 568 13.77 7.12 22.52
C GLN A 568 12.85 7.38 21.32
N VAL A 569 13.29 8.23 20.36
CA VAL A 569 12.52 8.49 19.13
C VAL A 569 12.35 7.20 18.33
N ILE A 570 13.41 6.41 18.20
CA ILE A 570 13.35 5.15 17.46
C ILE A 570 12.43 4.15 18.18
N ALA A 571 12.61 3.94 19.47
CA ALA A 571 11.85 2.96 20.24
C ALA A 571 10.37 3.33 20.40
N GLY A 572 10.09 4.62 20.69
CA GLY A 572 8.73 5.07 21.00
C GLY A 572 7.88 5.47 19.79
N TYR A 573 8.48 5.84 18.67
CA TYR A 573 7.74 6.46 17.56
C TYR A 573 7.98 5.79 16.21
N THR A 574 8.96 4.89 16.08
CA THR A 574 9.23 4.20 14.81
C THR A 574 9.17 2.68 14.98
N ARG A 575 8.62 2.00 13.97
CA ARG A 575 8.61 0.54 13.86
C ARG A 575 8.89 0.17 12.40
N GLU A 576 10.17 0.22 12.04
CA GLU A 576 10.64 0.03 10.67
C GLU A 576 12.02 -0.62 10.62
N SER A 577 12.32 -1.36 9.56
CA SER A 577 13.65 -1.94 9.32
C SER A 577 14.69 -0.90 8.93
N GLY A 578 14.27 0.14 8.21
CA GLY A 578 15.12 1.24 7.77
C GLY A 578 15.06 2.46 8.70
N VAL A 579 15.26 3.64 8.12
CA VAL A 579 15.30 4.93 8.83
C VAL A 579 14.37 5.98 8.22
N ARG A 580 13.39 5.57 7.39
CA ARG A 580 12.49 6.50 6.71
C ARG A 580 11.51 7.21 7.65
N SER A 581 10.99 6.50 8.64
CA SER A 581 10.11 7.06 9.66
C SER A 581 10.91 7.92 10.63
N LEU A 582 12.13 7.48 10.99
CA LEU A 582 13.05 8.26 11.78
C LEU A 582 13.36 9.62 11.11
N ASP A 583 13.68 9.63 9.81
CA ASP A 583 13.92 10.86 9.04
C ASP A 583 12.71 11.81 9.12
N LYS A 584 11.47 11.28 9.03
CA LYS A 584 10.24 12.08 9.19
C LYS A 584 10.06 12.67 10.60
N HIS A 585 10.39 11.91 11.65
CA HIS A 585 10.26 12.38 13.02
C HIS A 585 11.34 13.43 13.33
N LEU A 586 12.59 13.22 12.89
CA LEU A 586 13.64 14.22 12.98
C LEU A 586 13.30 15.50 12.21
N ALA A 587 12.67 15.38 11.02
CA ALA A 587 12.14 16.53 10.28
C ALA A 587 11.06 17.29 11.08
N LYS A 588 10.20 16.59 11.84
CA LYS A 588 9.19 17.23 12.71
C LYS A 588 9.85 17.98 13.86
N ILE A 589 10.87 17.40 14.46
CA ILE A 589 11.68 18.04 15.52
C ILE A 589 12.40 19.28 14.97
N ALA A 590 13.01 19.15 13.79
CA ALA A 590 13.68 20.28 13.13
C ALA A 590 12.69 21.41 12.81
N ARG A 591 11.51 21.11 12.27
CA ARG A 591 10.46 22.14 12.03
C ARG A 591 10.02 22.85 13.31
N TYR A 592 9.89 22.11 14.40
CA TYR A 592 9.56 22.72 15.69
C TYR A 592 10.66 23.71 16.13
N ARG A 593 11.94 23.33 16.02
CA ARG A 593 13.08 24.20 16.31
C ARG A 593 13.13 25.40 15.38
N ALA A 594 12.95 25.20 14.09
CA ALA A 594 12.90 26.29 13.12
C ALA A 594 11.80 27.30 13.44
N LYS A 595 10.62 26.83 13.91
CA LYS A 595 9.55 27.69 14.39
C LYS A 595 10.01 28.54 15.58
N GLN A 596 10.64 27.94 16.60
CA GLN A 596 11.13 28.68 17.77
C GLN A 596 12.16 29.77 17.39
N ILE A 597 13.06 29.42 16.47
CA ILE A 597 14.04 30.38 15.94
C ILE A 597 13.35 31.54 15.22
N ALA A 598 12.39 31.26 14.36
CA ALA A 598 11.65 32.25 13.57
C ALA A 598 10.77 33.19 14.44
N PHE A 599 10.27 32.68 15.58
CA PHE A 599 9.48 33.46 16.55
C PHE A 599 10.37 34.15 17.62
N GLU A 600 11.71 33.99 17.55
CA GLU A 600 12.64 34.49 18.54
C GLU A 600 12.31 34.03 19.98
N GLU A 601 11.75 32.84 20.12
CA GLU A 601 11.45 32.26 21.41
C GLU A 601 12.74 31.83 22.12
N ALA A 602 12.80 31.94 23.43
CA ALA A 602 13.92 31.39 24.20
C ALA A 602 13.91 29.88 24.20
N TYR A 603 15.02 29.24 23.85
CA TYR A 603 15.16 27.78 23.85
C TYR A 603 16.57 27.33 24.23
N THR A 604 16.70 26.09 24.65
CA THR A 604 17.98 25.39 24.79
C THR A 604 18.28 24.62 23.51
N PRO A 605 19.50 24.70 22.95
CA PRO A 605 19.86 23.92 21.74
C PRO A 605 19.68 22.40 21.92
N GLU A 606 20.03 21.86 23.06
CA GLU A 606 19.87 20.47 23.41
C GLU A 606 18.42 20.18 23.81
N LEU A 607 17.83 19.14 23.21
CA LEU A 607 16.49 18.67 23.51
C LEU A 607 16.56 17.48 24.46
N THR A 608 15.72 17.51 25.49
CA THR A 608 15.52 16.42 26.43
C THR A 608 14.47 15.42 25.91
N GLN A 609 14.38 14.26 26.56
CA GLN A 609 13.33 13.26 26.29
C GLN A 609 11.92 13.85 26.46
N ALA A 610 11.71 14.69 27.48
CA ALA A 610 10.43 15.35 27.73
C ALA A 610 10.07 16.37 26.62
N ASP A 611 11.07 17.06 26.05
CA ASP A 611 10.84 17.96 24.91
C ASP A 611 10.41 17.20 23.68
N VAL A 612 11.00 16.01 23.43
CA VAL A 612 10.61 15.15 22.31
C VAL A 612 9.18 14.68 22.46
N GLU A 613 8.75 14.28 23.64
CA GLU A 613 7.36 13.89 23.90
C GLU A 613 6.39 15.06 23.67
N LYS A 614 6.78 16.27 24.07
CA LYS A 614 5.97 17.48 23.80
C LYS A 614 5.84 17.76 22.30
N ILE A 615 6.89 17.49 21.51
CA ILE A 615 6.91 17.75 20.06
C ILE A 615 6.20 16.66 19.28
N LEU A 616 6.48 15.39 19.58
CA LEU A 616 6.00 14.25 18.83
C LEU A 616 4.64 13.75 19.32
N GLY A 617 4.30 14.01 20.58
CA GLY A 617 3.13 13.49 21.28
C GLY A 617 3.45 12.23 22.09
N ILE A 618 2.45 11.55 22.61
CA ILE A 618 2.59 10.33 23.39
C ILE A 618 3.25 9.24 22.53
N PRO A 619 4.27 8.51 23.06
CA PRO A 619 4.88 7.39 22.35
C PRO A 619 3.82 6.37 21.90
N LYS A 620 3.91 5.96 20.65
CA LYS A 620 2.97 4.98 20.04
C LYS A 620 3.29 3.55 20.46
N PHE A 621 4.57 3.30 20.78
CA PHE A 621 5.07 1.99 21.15
C PHE A 621 5.62 2.11 22.57
N LEU A 622 4.91 1.51 23.52
CA LEU A 622 5.38 1.38 24.90
C LEU A 622 6.20 0.08 24.99
N ARG A 623 7.34 0.14 25.63
CA ARG A 623 8.01 -1.09 26.08
C ARG A 623 7.21 -1.64 27.26
N GLU A 624 6.58 -2.78 27.09
CA GLU A 624 6.12 -3.54 28.23
C GLU A 624 7.35 -4.23 28.85
N GLU A 625 7.84 -3.70 29.95
CA GLU A 625 8.81 -4.39 30.79
C GLU A 625 8.05 -5.47 31.55
N TYR A 626 8.10 -6.68 31.00
CA TYR A 626 7.68 -7.86 31.76
C TYR A 626 8.76 -8.11 32.80
N GLU A 627 8.47 -7.84 34.07
CA GLU A 627 9.31 -8.31 35.18
C GLU A 627 9.23 -9.85 35.26
N VAL A 628 10.08 -10.52 34.46
CA VAL A 628 10.25 -11.97 34.50
C VAL A 628 11.15 -12.29 35.68
N GLY A 629 10.60 -12.23 36.87
CA GLY A 629 11.24 -12.66 38.04
C GLY A 629 10.48 -13.82 38.70
N ASP A 630 11.14 -14.92 38.94
CA ASP A 630 10.67 -15.98 39.86
C ASP A 630 9.37 -16.72 39.47
N MET A 631 8.96 -16.68 38.17
CA MET A 631 7.71 -17.31 37.72
C MET A 631 7.95 -18.70 37.12
N VAL A 632 7.11 -19.64 37.50
CA VAL A 632 7.04 -20.97 36.89
C VAL A 632 6.23 -20.87 35.58
N GLY A 633 6.73 -21.50 34.51
CA GLY A 633 6.05 -21.57 33.23
C GLY A 633 6.26 -20.36 32.34
N VAL A 634 6.99 -19.33 32.79
CA VAL A 634 7.29 -18.15 31.99
C VAL A 634 8.73 -18.20 31.51
N VAL A 635 8.93 -18.13 30.19
CA VAL A 635 10.25 -18.23 29.56
C VAL A 635 10.44 -17.13 28.53
N THR A 636 11.65 -16.56 28.54
CA THR A 636 12.05 -15.54 27.59
C THR A 636 12.61 -16.19 26.31
N GLY A 637 11.96 -16.01 25.22
CA GLY A 637 12.42 -16.35 23.87
C GLY A 637 12.88 -15.14 23.10
N LEU A 638 13.43 -15.37 21.92
CA LEU A 638 13.91 -14.35 21.00
C LEU A 638 13.20 -14.48 19.66
N ALA A 639 12.58 -13.42 19.24
CA ALA A 639 11.93 -13.30 17.94
C ALA A 639 12.77 -12.44 16.99
N TRP A 640 12.64 -12.74 15.70
CA TRP A 640 13.07 -11.88 14.63
C TRP A 640 11.84 -11.36 13.88
N THR A 641 11.83 -10.07 13.57
CA THR A 641 10.81 -9.41 12.79
C THR A 641 11.46 -8.59 11.69
N GLU A 642 10.71 -8.20 10.68
CA GLU A 642 11.21 -7.31 9.63
C GLU A 642 11.77 -5.99 10.17
N VAL A 643 11.37 -5.58 11.37
CA VAL A 643 11.82 -4.34 12.02
C VAL A 643 12.98 -4.52 12.98
N GLY A 644 13.47 -5.75 13.17
CA GLY A 644 14.60 -6.09 14.03
C GLY A 644 14.28 -7.25 14.97
N GLY A 645 15.17 -7.50 15.94
CA GLY A 645 14.95 -8.49 16.97
C GLY A 645 14.06 -7.96 18.08
N ASP A 646 13.28 -8.86 18.68
CA ASP A 646 12.36 -8.57 19.77
C ASP A 646 12.40 -9.68 20.83
N ILE A 647 11.95 -9.38 22.05
CA ILE A 647 11.78 -10.34 23.12
C ILE A 647 10.40 -10.97 23.00
N LEU A 648 10.35 -12.26 23.16
CA LEU A 648 9.14 -13.05 23.11
C LEU A 648 8.95 -13.77 24.45
N TYR A 649 7.88 -13.47 25.16
CA TYR A 649 7.52 -14.23 26.35
C TYR A 649 6.62 -15.40 25.98
N ILE A 650 6.89 -16.57 26.58
CA ILE A 650 6.03 -17.75 26.46
C ILE A 650 5.60 -18.13 27.87
N GLU A 651 4.31 -18.16 28.08
CA GLU A 651 3.67 -18.49 29.33
C GLU A 651 2.91 -19.80 29.19
N SER A 652 3.09 -20.71 30.13
CA SER A 652 2.32 -21.95 30.20
C SER A 652 1.67 -22.11 31.57
N VAL A 653 0.42 -22.56 31.59
CA VAL A 653 -0.36 -22.79 32.79
C VAL A 653 -1.14 -24.11 32.66
N LEU A 654 -1.15 -24.90 33.74
CA LEU A 654 -2.01 -26.09 33.84
C LEU A 654 -3.36 -25.73 34.44
N THR A 655 -4.40 -26.27 33.85
CA THR A 655 -5.76 -26.18 34.37
C THR A 655 -6.36 -27.60 34.43
N PRO A 656 -7.22 -27.92 35.43
CA PRO A 656 -7.91 -29.21 35.44
C PRO A 656 -8.62 -29.46 34.13
N GLY A 657 -8.37 -30.60 33.49
CA GLY A 657 -8.91 -30.86 32.17
C GLY A 657 -8.83 -32.33 31.72
N LYS A 658 -8.64 -32.57 30.45
CA LYS A 658 -8.60 -33.90 29.83
C LYS A 658 -7.41 -34.06 28.86
N GLY A 659 -6.31 -33.36 29.12
CA GLY A 659 -5.11 -33.40 28.30
C GLY A 659 -5.15 -32.53 27.02
N LYS A 660 -6.01 -31.52 27.00
CA LYS A 660 -6.08 -30.60 25.85
C LYS A 660 -4.92 -29.60 25.85
N VAL A 661 -4.30 -29.40 24.68
CA VAL A 661 -3.36 -28.32 24.45
C VAL A 661 -4.11 -27.13 23.83
N SER A 662 -4.03 -25.98 24.48
CA SER A 662 -4.63 -24.73 23.99
C SER A 662 -3.54 -23.72 23.73
N LEU A 663 -3.56 -23.13 22.52
CA LEU A 663 -2.57 -22.16 22.04
C LEU A 663 -3.24 -20.82 21.80
N THR A 664 -2.71 -19.76 22.37
CA THR A 664 -3.25 -18.40 22.25
C THR A 664 -2.13 -17.39 21.98
N GLY A 665 -2.45 -16.22 21.40
CA GLY A 665 -1.46 -15.16 21.11
C GLY A 665 -1.27 -14.85 19.63
N ASN A 666 -2.27 -15.13 18.77
CA ASN A 666 -2.22 -14.89 17.32
C ASN A 666 -1.05 -15.61 16.63
N LEU A 667 -0.97 -16.92 16.85
CA LEU A 667 0.11 -17.78 16.35
C LEU A 667 -0.22 -18.30 14.96
N GLY A 668 0.76 -18.23 14.05
CA GLY A 668 0.72 -18.86 12.75
C GLY A 668 0.84 -20.38 12.81
N GLU A 669 0.63 -21.05 11.69
CA GLU A 669 0.57 -22.52 11.62
C GLU A 669 1.91 -23.18 12.01
N VAL A 670 3.04 -22.62 11.56
CA VAL A 670 4.38 -23.15 11.88
C VAL A 670 4.67 -23.07 13.38
N MET A 671 4.26 -21.98 14.02
CA MET A 671 4.46 -21.82 15.48
C MET A 671 3.55 -22.74 16.28
N LYS A 672 2.33 -23.00 15.82
CA LYS A 672 1.41 -24.01 16.42
C LYS A 672 1.97 -25.41 16.30
N GLU A 673 2.52 -25.77 15.14
CA GLU A 673 3.19 -27.04 14.93
C GLU A 673 4.40 -27.20 15.87
N SER A 674 5.22 -26.15 15.99
CA SER A 674 6.34 -26.14 16.94
C SER A 674 5.92 -26.35 18.40
N ALA A 675 4.80 -25.75 18.81
CA ALA A 675 4.24 -25.97 20.16
C ALA A 675 3.76 -27.42 20.35
N THR A 676 3.16 -28.01 19.32
CA THR A 676 2.74 -29.41 19.34
C THR A 676 3.94 -30.34 19.45
N ILE A 677 4.98 -30.13 18.65
CA ILE A 677 6.24 -30.89 18.69
C ILE A 677 6.87 -30.80 20.09
N ALA A 678 6.92 -29.58 20.66
CA ALA A 678 7.45 -29.36 22.00
C ALA A 678 6.68 -30.16 23.06
N HIS A 679 5.35 -30.15 23.02
CA HIS A 679 4.50 -30.87 23.98
C HIS A 679 4.64 -32.40 23.82
N GLU A 680 4.65 -32.92 22.59
CA GLU A 680 4.83 -34.35 22.30
C GLU A 680 6.19 -34.83 22.76
N TRP A 681 7.25 -34.03 22.60
CA TRP A 681 8.58 -34.37 23.12
C TRP A 681 8.59 -34.47 24.63
N VAL A 682 7.95 -33.52 25.34
CA VAL A 682 7.84 -33.56 26.80
C VAL A 682 7.07 -34.80 27.27
N MET A 683 5.98 -35.14 26.61
CA MET A 683 5.22 -36.36 26.90
C MET A 683 6.06 -37.63 26.68
N ALA A 684 6.82 -37.70 25.61
CA ALA A 684 7.67 -38.86 25.31
C ALA A 684 8.78 -39.08 26.37
N HIS A 685 9.31 -37.97 26.93
CA HIS A 685 10.43 -38.00 27.87
C HIS A 685 10.00 -37.79 29.36
N HIS A 686 8.71 -37.98 29.64
CA HIS A 686 8.12 -37.73 30.96
C HIS A 686 8.88 -38.42 32.13
N LYS A 687 9.38 -39.64 31.88
CA LYS A 687 10.14 -40.39 32.92
C LYS A 687 11.46 -39.70 33.29
N GLU A 688 12.19 -39.23 32.27
CA GLU A 688 13.49 -38.57 32.43
C GLU A 688 13.32 -37.20 33.08
N LEU A 689 12.21 -36.55 32.79
CA LEU A 689 11.83 -35.24 33.34
C LEU A 689 11.19 -35.35 34.75
N GLY A 690 10.85 -36.55 35.20
CA GLY A 690 10.21 -36.79 36.48
C GLY A 690 8.79 -36.28 36.56
N ILE A 691 8.06 -36.33 35.45
CA ILE A 691 6.67 -35.92 35.30
C ILE A 691 5.77 -37.16 35.39
N ASP A 692 4.76 -37.13 36.26
CA ASP A 692 3.75 -38.15 36.31
C ASP A 692 2.89 -38.17 35.05
N PRO A 693 2.79 -39.30 34.31
CA PRO A 693 2.03 -39.37 33.10
C PRO A 693 0.53 -39.03 33.30
N GLU A 694 -0.03 -39.27 34.50
CA GLU A 694 -1.39 -38.89 34.84
C GLU A 694 -1.65 -37.38 34.76
N MET A 695 -0.60 -36.55 34.93
CA MET A 695 -0.74 -35.10 34.81
C MET A 695 -1.13 -34.67 33.41
N PHE A 696 -0.70 -35.40 32.38
CA PHE A 696 -1.08 -35.10 30.99
C PHE A 696 -2.54 -35.44 30.68
N GLU A 697 -3.11 -36.40 31.39
CA GLU A 697 -4.50 -36.80 31.21
C GLU A 697 -5.48 -35.98 32.05
N LYS A 698 -5.04 -35.50 33.21
CA LYS A 698 -5.89 -34.80 34.20
C LYS A 698 -5.86 -33.27 34.06
N ASN A 699 -4.92 -32.73 33.30
CA ASN A 699 -4.78 -31.28 33.13
C ASN A 699 -4.71 -30.93 31.67
N ASP A 700 -5.37 -29.84 31.34
CA ASP A 700 -5.16 -29.12 30.07
C ASP A 700 -4.00 -28.17 30.22
N ILE A 701 -3.15 -28.05 29.19
CA ILE A 701 -2.07 -27.06 29.17
C ILE A 701 -2.46 -25.91 28.25
N ASN A 702 -2.38 -24.70 28.77
CA ASN A 702 -2.62 -23.47 28.02
C ASN A 702 -1.28 -22.77 27.82
N ILE A 703 -0.88 -22.60 26.55
CA ILE A 703 0.34 -21.90 26.18
C ILE A 703 -0.09 -20.56 25.55
N HIS A 704 0.36 -19.47 26.13
CA HIS A 704 0.07 -18.12 25.69
C HIS A 704 1.33 -17.39 25.29
N VAL A 705 1.25 -16.67 24.18
CA VAL A 705 2.31 -15.75 23.75
C VAL A 705 1.70 -14.35 23.73
N PRO A 706 2.04 -13.49 24.71
CA PRO A 706 1.51 -12.13 24.84
C PRO A 706 1.61 -11.29 23.55
N GLU A 707 0.97 -10.14 23.54
CA GLU A 707 0.85 -9.24 22.38
C GLU A 707 0.08 -9.85 21.20
N GLY A 708 -1.14 -10.31 21.43
CA GLY A 708 -2.01 -10.93 20.42
C GLY A 708 -2.36 -10.07 19.21
N ALA A 709 -2.10 -8.76 19.26
CA ALA A 709 -2.28 -7.85 18.13
C ALA A 709 -1.25 -8.07 17.01
N ILE A 710 -0.10 -8.68 17.31
CA ILE A 710 1.00 -8.92 16.38
C ILE A 710 0.98 -10.40 15.98
N PRO A 711 0.84 -10.72 14.68
CA PRO A 711 0.98 -12.10 14.22
C PRO A 711 2.39 -12.62 14.49
N LYS A 712 2.47 -13.85 15.01
CA LYS A 712 3.73 -14.52 15.32
C LYS A 712 3.76 -15.86 14.62
N ASP A 713 4.81 -16.11 13.85
CA ASP A 713 4.99 -17.39 13.16
C ASP A 713 6.47 -17.76 13.09
N GLY A 714 6.74 -19.06 13.02
CA GLY A 714 8.09 -19.61 12.87
C GLY A 714 8.45 -20.66 13.91
N PRO A 715 9.43 -21.54 13.61
CA PRO A 715 9.81 -22.67 14.47
C PRO A 715 10.81 -22.29 15.57
N SER A 716 11.34 -21.06 15.59
CA SER A 716 12.49 -20.66 16.41
C SER A 716 12.20 -20.55 17.91
N ALA A 717 10.94 -20.68 18.33
CA ALA A 717 10.51 -20.70 19.72
C ALA A 717 10.41 -22.11 20.31
N GLY A 718 10.78 -23.15 19.56
CA GLY A 718 10.63 -24.56 19.97
C GLY A 718 11.25 -24.90 21.32
N ILE A 719 12.53 -24.53 21.52
CA ILE A 719 13.20 -24.80 22.83
C ILE A 719 12.62 -23.95 23.95
N THR A 720 12.10 -22.75 23.66
CA THR A 720 11.44 -21.90 24.63
C THR A 720 10.13 -22.51 25.10
N MET A 721 9.36 -23.08 24.16
CA MET A 721 8.11 -23.81 24.47
C MET A 721 8.38 -25.08 25.26
N VAL A 722 9.39 -25.87 24.89
CA VAL A 722 9.81 -27.06 25.69
C VAL A 722 10.10 -26.64 27.11
N THR A 723 10.90 -25.60 27.31
CA THR A 723 11.32 -25.11 28.63
C THR A 723 10.12 -24.61 29.45
N SER A 724 9.19 -23.86 28.82
CA SER A 724 7.97 -23.37 29.45
C SER A 724 7.08 -24.53 29.90
N ILE A 725 6.84 -25.50 29.04
CA ILE A 725 6.03 -26.69 29.34
C ILE A 725 6.64 -27.49 30.46
N VAL A 726 7.95 -27.79 30.40
CA VAL A 726 8.65 -28.56 31.46
C VAL A 726 8.65 -27.81 32.78
N SER A 727 8.91 -26.51 32.78
CA SER A 727 8.83 -25.65 33.95
C SER A 727 7.46 -25.78 34.64
N THR A 728 6.38 -25.70 33.84
CA THR A 728 5.01 -25.77 34.33
C THR A 728 4.65 -27.14 34.92
N TYR A 729 5.04 -28.24 34.24
CA TYR A 729 4.73 -29.60 34.75
C TYR A 729 5.59 -29.98 35.99
N THR A 730 6.82 -29.47 36.05
CA THR A 730 7.75 -29.82 37.13
C THR A 730 7.72 -28.84 38.30
N GLY A 731 7.11 -27.65 38.14
CA GLY A 731 7.12 -26.57 39.12
C GLY A 731 8.52 -25.91 39.28
N ARG A 732 9.46 -26.19 38.38
CA ARG A 732 10.84 -25.62 38.43
C ARG A 732 10.83 -24.23 37.82
N LYS A 733 11.44 -23.28 38.51
CA LYS A 733 11.59 -21.92 38.03
C LYS A 733 12.60 -21.83 36.88
N VAL A 734 12.36 -20.86 35.98
CA VAL A 734 13.33 -20.52 34.96
C VAL A 734 14.33 -19.52 35.52
N ARG A 735 15.61 -19.67 35.21
CA ARG A 735 16.68 -18.76 35.67
C ARG A 735 16.44 -17.35 35.10
N GLU A 736 16.69 -16.36 35.93
CA GLU A 736 16.58 -14.95 35.52
C GLU A 736 17.63 -14.56 34.48
N ARG A 737 17.28 -13.55 33.65
CA ARG A 737 18.17 -12.95 32.64
C ARG A 737 18.77 -13.94 31.65
N ILE A 738 18.08 -15.05 31.45
CA ILE A 738 18.38 -16.01 30.39
C ILE A 738 17.32 -15.93 29.28
N ALA A 739 17.76 -15.98 28.05
CA ALA A 739 16.86 -16.10 26.91
C ALA A 739 17.34 -17.17 25.93
N MET A 740 16.45 -17.66 25.12
CA MET A 740 16.77 -18.75 24.21
C MET A 740 16.08 -18.63 22.86
N THR A 741 16.69 -19.23 21.85
CA THR A 741 16.10 -19.42 20.55
C THR A 741 16.66 -20.67 19.89
N GLY A 742 15.81 -21.46 19.28
CA GLY A 742 16.15 -22.69 18.60
C GLY A 742 14.91 -23.47 18.21
N GLU A 743 14.97 -24.13 17.08
CA GLU A 743 13.94 -25.06 16.65
C GLU A 743 14.17 -26.41 17.33
N THR A 744 13.12 -27.06 17.79
CA THR A 744 13.19 -28.41 18.37
C THR A 744 12.59 -29.45 17.43
N THR A 745 13.16 -30.64 17.40
CA THR A 745 12.62 -31.78 16.70
C THR A 745 11.92 -32.76 17.64
N LEU A 746 11.10 -33.67 17.14
CA LEU A 746 10.45 -34.74 17.91
C LEU A 746 11.45 -35.64 18.68
N ARG A 747 12.73 -35.63 18.28
CA ARG A 747 13.81 -36.38 18.95
C ARG A 747 14.63 -35.51 19.92
N GLY A 748 14.20 -34.26 20.14
CA GLY A 748 14.87 -33.35 21.07
C GLY A 748 16.15 -32.70 20.58
N ARG A 749 16.48 -32.83 19.28
CA ARG A 749 17.61 -32.10 18.68
C ARG A 749 17.27 -30.63 18.51
N VAL A 750 18.20 -29.75 18.88
CA VAL A 750 18.11 -28.31 18.70
C VAL A 750 18.73 -27.93 17.37
N MET A 751 17.88 -27.40 16.47
CA MET A 751 18.26 -26.96 15.14
C MET A 751 18.60 -25.47 15.12
N PRO A 752 19.48 -25.03 14.16
CA PRO A 752 19.83 -23.62 14.02
C PRO A 752 18.66 -22.80 13.50
N VAL A 753 18.66 -21.51 13.83
CA VAL A 753 17.61 -20.55 13.44
C VAL A 753 18.24 -19.28 12.84
N GLY A 754 17.45 -18.54 12.05
CA GLY A 754 17.89 -17.28 11.45
C GLY A 754 17.69 -16.06 12.35
N GLY A 755 18.20 -14.90 11.87
CA GLY A 755 18.05 -13.61 12.56
C GLY A 755 18.84 -13.53 13.88
N ILE A 756 19.97 -14.21 13.97
CA ILE A 756 20.76 -14.34 15.21
C ILE A 756 21.29 -12.98 15.68
N LYS A 757 21.83 -12.16 14.76
CA LYS A 757 22.35 -10.83 15.10
C LYS A 757 21.28 -9.96 15.76
N GLU A 758 20.12 -9.86 15.16
CA GLU A 758 19.00 -9.06 15.66
C GLU A 758 18.46 -9.58 16.99
N LYS A 759 18.34 -10.89 17.13
CA LYS A 759 17.89 -11.56 18.36
C LYS A 759 18.82 -11.28 19.53
N ILE A 760 20.13 -11.38 19.31
CA ILE A 760 21.14 -11.12 20.35
C ILE A 760 21.09 -9.68 20.82
N LEU A 761 21.00 -8.74 19.88
CA LEU A 761 20.93 -7.32 20.21
C LEU A 761 19.65 -6.96 20.97
N ALA A 762 18.53 -7.60 20.62
CA ALA A 762 17.30 -7.47 21.40
C ALA A 762 17.45 -7.97 22.82
N ALA A 763 18.08 -9.14 23.00
CA ALA A 763 18.38 -9.70 24.30
C ALA A 763 19.26 -8.77 25.15
N LYS A 764 20.34 -8.23 24.56
CA LYS A 764 21.25 -7.28 25.23
C LYS A 764 20.50 -6.03 25.72
N ARG A 765 19.63 -5.45 24.86
CA ARG A 765 18.79 -4.29 25.21
C ARG A 765 17.79 -4.57 26.33
N ALA A 766 17.29 -5.80 26.40
CA ALA A 766 16.40 -6.25 27.49
C ALA A 766 17.13 -6.63 28.78
N GLY A 767 18.44 -6.42 28.85
CA GLY A 767 19.24 -6.73 30.04
C GLY A 767 19.49 -8.23 30.24
N ILE A 768 19.24 -9.07 29.26
CA ILE A 768 19.58 -10.49 29.26
C ILE A 768 21.12 -10.63 29.24
N LYS A 769 21.64 -11.58 30.02
CA LYS A 769 23.08 -11.82 30.10
C LYS A 769 23.50 -13.18 29.55
N GLU A 770 22.60 -14.14 29.58
CA GLU A 770 22.87 -15.50 29.13
C GLU A 770 21.95 -15.89 28.01
N LEU A 771 22.49 -16.48 26.94
CA LEU A 771 21.78 -16.87 25.76
C LEU A 771 21.99 -18.34 25.45
N ILE A 772 20.90 -19.08 25.24
CA ILE A 772 20.94 -20.48 24.81
C ILE A 772 20.63 -20.57 23.34
N LEU A 773 21.53 -21.15 22.56
CA LEU A 773 21.48 -21.22 21.10
C LEU A 773 21.88 -22.62 20.62
N SER A 774 21.43 -22.98 19.39
CA SER A 774 21.95 -24.16 18.72
C SER A 774 23.47 -24.09 18.54
N GLU A 775 24.17 -25.20 18.69
CA GLU A 775 25.62 -25.33 18.39
C GLU A 775 25.93 -24.90 16.96
N ASP A 776 25.02 -25.16 16.01
CA ASP A 776 25.17 -24.83 14.59
C ASP A 776 25.07 -23.32 14.32
N ASN A 777 24.55 -22.50 15.27
CA ASN A 777 24.54 -21.02 15.19
C ASN A 777 25.85 -20.38 15.70
N ARG A 778 26.85 -21.15 16.13
CA ARG A 778 28.16 -20.62 16.54
C ARG A 778 28.81 -19.78 15.45
N LYS A 779 28.65 -20.18 14.18
CA LYS A 779 29.16 -19.43 13.02
C LYS A 779 28.56 -18.02 12.92
N ASP A 780 27.24 -17.89 13.11
CA ASP A 780 26.53 -16.62 13.03
C ASP A 780 27.00 -15.64 14.11
N ILE A 781 27.35 -16.15 15.31
CA ILE A 781 27.94 -15.35 16.40
C ILE A 781 29.33 -14.83 16.04
N SER A 782 30.14 -15.64 15.37
CA SER A 782 31.52 -15.25 14.99
C SER A 782 31.56 -14.11 13.96
N GLU A 783 30.47 -13.89 13.25
CA GLU A 783 30.31 -12.79 12.26
C GLU A 783 29.89 -11.48 12.93
N ILE A 784 29.43 -11.50 14.20
CA ILE A 784 28.97 -10.30 14.90
C ILE A 784 30.18 -9.56 15.51
N LYS A 785 30.24 -8.24 15.31
CA LYS A 785 31.32 -7.42 15.90
C LYS A 785 31.36 -7.56 17.42
N ALA A 786 32.55 -7.69 17.98
CA ALA A 786 32.76 -7.94 19.41
C ALA A 786 32.08 -6.89 20.33
N GLU A 787 32.03 -5.64 19.91
CA GLU A 787 31.38 -4.54 20.64
C GLU A 787 29.88 -4.76 20.89
N TYR A 788 29.23 -5.50 20.00
CA TYR A 788 27.78 -5.78 20.10
C TYR A 788 27.48 -6.95 21.05
N ILE A 789 28.40 -7.88 21.22
CA ILE A 789 28.21 -9.08 22.05
C ILE A 789 28.92 -9.00 23.41
N ASP A 790 29.63 -7.90 23.67
CA ASP A 790 30.32 -7.68 24.94
C ASP A 790 29.34 -7.72 26.14
N GLY A 791 29.71 -8.45 27.17
CA GLY A 791 28.87 -8.67 28.37
C GLY A 791 27.83 -9.77 28.27
N LEU A 792 27.76 -10.50 27.13
CA LEU A 792 26.86 -11.63 26.93
C LEU A 792 27.61 -12.97 27.04
N THR A 793 26.95 -13.97 27.64
CA THR A 793 27.43 -15.35 27.72
C THR A 793 26.57 -16.22 26.80
N PHE A 794 27.24 -17.00 25.94
CA PHE A 794 26.56 -17.88 24.97
C PHE A 794 26.71 -19.34 25.39
N HIS A 795 25.60 -20.03 25.54
CA HIS A 795 25.51 -21.46 25.78
C HIS A 795 25.05 -22.14 24.47
N TYR A 796 25.94 -22.98 23.93
CA TYR A 796 25.64 -23.73 22.73
C TYR A 796 25.18 -25.14 23.11
N VAL A 797 24.01 -25.51 22.58
CA VAL A 797 23.33 -26.76 22.94
C VAL A 797 23.00 -27.57 21.67
N ARG A 798 22.88 -28.88 21.86
CA ARG A 798 22.48 -29.82 20.79
C ARG A 798 21.15 -30.49 21.05
N THR A 799 20.79 -30.60 22.34
CA THR A 799 19.56 -31.31 22.75
C THR A 799 18.70 -30.48 23.70
N ASN A 800 17.45 -30.84 23.82
CA ASN A 800 16.53 -30.20 24.75
C ASN A 800 16.95 -30.43 26.22
N GLU A 801 17.56 -31.55 26.52
CA GLU A 801 18.09 -31.85 27.87
C GLU A 801 19.18 -30.85 28.26
N ASP A 802 20.05 -30.47 27.30
CA ASP A 802 21.07 -29.45 27.56
C ASP A 802 20.43 -28.10 27.84
N VAL A 803 19.37 -27.74 27.08
CA VAL A 803 18.59 -26.50 27.30
C VAL A 803 18.01 -26.49 28.70
N LEU A 804 17.29 -27.54 29.08
CA LEU A 804 16.62 -27.63 30.37
C LEU A 804 17.59 -27.59 31.55
N ARG A 805 18.79 -28.20 31.43
CA ARG A 805 19.83 -28.16 32.44
C ARG A 805 20.36 -26.75 32.67
N LEU A 806 20.46 -25.94 31.61
CA LEU A 806 20.95 -24.57 31.68
C LEU A 806 19.86 -23.57 32.09
N ALA A 807 18.61 -23.79 31.66
CA ALA A 807 17.51 -22.84 31.81
C ALA A 807 16.75 -22.97 33.12
N LEU A 808 16.62 -24.20 33.68
CA LEU A 808 15.82 -24.45 34.85
C LEU A 808 16.67 -24.55 36.13
N GLU A 809 16.18 -23.97 37.22
CA GLU A 809 16.78 -24.15 38.55
C GLU A 809 16.73 -25.61 38.98
N GLU A 810 17.70 -26.03 39.83
CA GLU A 810 17.66 -27.35 40.41
C GLU A 810 16.45 -27.51 41.34
N LYS A 811 15.86 -28.71 41.34
CA LYS A 811 14.71 -28.98 42.19
C LYS A 811 15.20 -28.93 43.67
N LYS A 812 14.74 -27.92 44.42
CA LYS A 812 15.01 -27.81 45.88
C LYS A 812 14.34 -28.94 46.65
#